data_1c60ddfedb8e9aab1362ac95c30daa19
#
_entry.id   1c60ddfedb8e9aab1362ac95c30daa19
#
_cell.length_a   1.000
_cell.length_b   1.000
_cell.length_c   1.000
_cell.angle_alpha   90.00
_cell.angle_beta   90.00
_cell.angle_gamma   90.00
#
_symmetry.space_group_name_H-M   'P 1'
#
loop_
_entity.id
_entity.type
_entity.pdbx_description
1 polymer ?
#
loop_
_entity_poly.entity_id
_entity_poly.type
_entity_poly.pdbx_seq_one_letter_code
_entity_poly.pdbx_strand_id
1 'polypeptide(L)'
;MTYSPLPADLATAKPATEHTREHNKAVSRELPFEDRRSFDNAQRGFIGTLEPLTITRGGNHVTFDLSQFEFLQDQAPDTVNPSLWRQAQLNAHHHGLYEVCPGLYQVRSFDIANMTIIEGDTGWVIIDPLTSSESSAAALALANKHLGERPVTAVVHTHSHADHFAGVLGVITQEDANSGRIPVVAPLDFVEESLNENVLAGNVMNRRATYMYGNLLKPGAKGFVTTGLGAALSMGTTGFVIPNDIVEETGEIRVLDGIEFEFQMTMGTEAPAEFVFFLPKFKALCMSEITSHHLHNVYTPRGAQVRDALAWAAQIDESVQLFGDRLEIQFASHHWPIWGRENACEYMLKQRDLYKFIHDQTLRLANTGSNKEEIAERVKLPDSLGHEFSNRDYYGTVHHNSRAVYVKYLGYFDGNPATLYPLPPSEVGAKYVQFMGGADSVVEKADVSFQSGEYRWVAEVLNHVVMSDPEHIPARSLLADTYEQLGYQSESAPWRNFYLCGALELREGLPEGSVFKASEGIARGMPLENLFRLMAVRLIPDVVAEVNMSINFEMTDLDENWLLTIENAVLNAWPDRQAVQPTVAITGSSVDIKMMFLGLTSALDLIGSNKLVVTGDIASLAGMNEWFATFSRRFPIVTPRPIEG
;
A
#
# COMPACT_ATOMS: atom_id res chain seq x y z
N MET A 1 3.56 24.06 -13.46
CA MET A 1 2.44 25.03 -13.51
C MET A 1 1.29 24.45 -12.69
N THR A 2 0.76 25.18 -11.74
CA THR A 2 -0.47 24.83 -11.03
C THR A 2 -1.59 25.56 -11.75
N TYR A 3 -2.55 24.84 -12.30
CA TYR A 3 -3.76 25.43 -12.89
C TYR A 3 -4.70 25.94 -11.79
N SER A 4 -5.53 26.93 -12.14
CA SER A 4 -6.48 27.51 -11.19
C SER A 4 -7.61 26.53 -10.85
N PRO A 5 -8.14 26.54 -9.60
CA PRO A 5 -9.36 25.80 -9.26
C PRO A 5 -10.51 26.14 -10.21
N LEU A 6 -11.45 25.22 -10.36
CA LEU A 6 -12.68 25.47 -11.11
C LEU A 6 -13.52 26.56 -10.41
N PRO A 7 -14.34 27.33 -11.18
CA PRO A 7 -15.35 28.23 -10.60
C PRO A 7 -16.23 27.52 -9.56
N ALA A 8 -16.70 28.26 -8.55
CA ALA A 8 -17.40 27.71 -7.38
C ALA A 8 -18.67 26.89 -7.74
N ASP A 9 -19.36 27.25 -8.80
CA ASP A 9 -20.52 26.52 -9.34
C ASP A 9 -20.18 25.18 -9.99
N LEU A 10 -18.93 24.99 -10.40
CA LEU A 10 -18.37 23.76 -10.97
C LEU A 10 -17.49 22.97 -9.99
N ALA A 11 -17.23 23.51 -8.79
CA ALA A 11 -16.35 22.88 -7.79
C ALA A 11 -17.03 21.78 -6.97
N THR A 12 -18.37 21.64 -7.06
CA THR A 12 -19.14 20.70 -6.24
C THR A 12 -19.36 19.37 -6.96
N ALA A 13 -19.14 18.26 -6.23
CA ALA A 13 -19.38 16.90 -6.70
C ALA A 13 -20.86 16.68 -7.10
N LYS A 14 -21.08 16.10 -8.28
CA LYS A 14 -22.42 15.89 -8.84
C LYS A 14 -23.15 14.70 -8.18
N PRO A 15 -24.47 14.60 -8.25
CA PRO A 15 -25.21 13.41 -7.86
C PRO A 15 -24.96 12.25 -8.86
N ALA A 16 -25.35 11.05 -8.44
CA ALA A 16 -25.39 9.91 -9.35
C ALA A 16 -26.41 10.15 -10.48
N THR A 17 -26.00 9.84 -11.70
CA THR A 17 -26.90 9.86 -12.87
C THR A 17 -27.84 8.66 -12.83
N GLU A 18 -28.82 8.61 -13.75
CA GLU A 18 -29.71 7.45 -13.88
C GLU A 18 -28.92 6.19 -14.26
N HIS A 19 -27.96 6.29 -15.15
CA HIS A 19 -27.09 5.14 -15.54
C HIS A 19 -26.33 4.59 -14.35
N THR A 20 -25.78 5.46 -13.49
CA THR A 20 -25.09 5.04 -12.26
C THR A 20 -26.06 4.38 -11.26
N ARG A 21 -27.27 4.93 -11.08
CA ARG A 21 -28.30 4.33 -10.23
C ARG A 21 -28.70 2.94 -10.72
N GLU A 22 -28.95 2.78 -12.01
CA GLU A 22 -29.31 1.47 -12.57
C GLU A 22 -28.17 0.45 -12.49
N HIS A 23 -26.92 0.88 -12.71
CA HIS A 23 -25.76 0.03 -12.48
C HIS A 23 -25.74 -0.49 -11.04
N ASN A 24 -25.84 0.38 -10.04
CA ASN A 24 -25.78 0.00 -8.62
C ASN A 24 -27.02 -0.86 -8.23
N LYS A 25 -28.20 -0.59 -8.76
CA LYS A 25 -29.37 -1.46 -8.57
C LYS A 25 -29.18 -2.85 -9.17
N ALA A 26 -28.49 -2.98 -10.31
CA ALA A 26 -28.19 -4.29 -10.90
C ALA A 26 -27.33 -5.13 -9.95
N VAL A 27 -26.28 -4.55 -9.35
CA VAL A 27 -25.43 -5.20 -8.33
C VAL A 27 -26.28 -5.69 -7.15
N SER A 28 -27.25 -4.87 -6.68
CA SER A 28 -28.15 -5.26 -5.57
C SER A 28 -29.06 -6.45 -5.90
N ARG A 29 -29.34 -6.71 -7.18
CA ARG A 29 -30.17 -7.84 -7.63
C ARG A 29 -29.37 -9.11 -7.86
N GLU A 30 -28.09 -8.97 -8.18
CA GLU A 30 -27.18 -10.06 -8.56
C GLU A 30 -26.60 -10.78 -7.34
N LEU A 31 -26.19 -10.02 -6.31
CA LEU A 31 -25.46 -10.56 -5.16
C LEU A 31 -26.37 -11.00 -4.02
N PRO A 32 -25.98 -12.03 -3.25
CA PRO A 32 -26.78 -12.61 -2.16
C PRO A 32 -26.69 -11.76 -0.88
N PHE A 33 -27.24 -10.54 -0.88
CA PHE A 33 -27.14 -9.61 0.27
C PHE A 33 -27.82 -10.10 1.55
N GLU A 34 -28.63 -11.15 1.48
CA GLU A 34 -29.20 -11.86 2.63
C GLU A 34 -28.16 -12.67 3.40
N ASP A 35 -26.97 -12.95 2.81
CA ASP A 35 -25.89 -13.64 3.51
C ASP A 35 -25.27 -12.76 4.61
N ARG A 36 -25.48 -13.20 5.86
CA ARG A 36 -25.02 -12.51 7.06
C ARG A 36 -23.76 -13.12 7.69
N ARG A 37 -23.19 -14.20 7.13
CA ARG A 37 -22.02 -14.89 7.70
C ARG A 37 -20.86 -13.96 8.05
N SER A 38 -20.57 -12.98 7.18
CA SER A 38 -19.50 -12.00 7.44
C SER A 38 -19.81 -11.11 8.65
N PHE A 39 -21.05 -10.66 8.82
CA PHE A 39 -21.45 -9.84 9.96
C PHE A 39 -21.42 -10.64 11.27
N ASP A 40 -21.90 -11.88 11.24
CA ASP A 40 -21.89 -12.76 12.40
C ASP A 40 -20.46 -13.07 12.86
N ASN A 41 -19.55 -13.34 11.92
CA ASN A 41 -18.14 -13.54 12.21
C ASN A 41 -17.44 -12.25 12.68
N ALA A 42 -17.73 -11.11 12.05
CA ALA A 42 -17.09 -9.84 12.38
C ALA A 42 -17.40 -9.36 13.81
N GLN A 43 -18.63 -9.61 14.31
CA GLN A 43 -19.03 -9.22 15.67
C GLN A 43 -18.64 -10.24 16.74
N ARG A 44 -18.26 -11.48 16.35
CA ARG A 44 -17.99 -12.57 17.28
C ARG A 44 -16.80 -12.27 18.18
N GLY A 45 -16.96 -12.52 19.48
CA GLY A 45 -15.91 -12.39 20.48
C GLY A 45 -15.61 -10.94 20.92
N PHE A 46 -16.50 -9.98 20.64
CA PHE A 46 -16.32 -8.57 21.06
C PHE A 46 -16.18 -8.45 22.58
N ILE A 47 -15.12 -7.74 23.01
CA ILE A 47 -14.80 -7.47 24.41
C ILE A 47 -15.02 -5.99 24.75
N GLY A 48 -14.50 -5.09 23.92
CA GLY A 48 -14.59 -3.65 24.17
C GLY A 48 -13.88 -2.81 23.12
N THR A 49 -14.12 -1.52 23.16
CA THR A 49 -13.52 -0.55 22.23
C THR A 49 -13.25 0.78 22.93
N LEU A 50 -12.74 1.75 22.19
CA LEU A 50 -12.67 3.17 22.58
C LEU A 50 -13.91 3.89 22.05
N GLU A 51 -14.52 4.73 22.86
CA GLU A 51 -15.69 5.54 22.47
C GLU A 51 -15.48 7.01 22.89
N PRO A 52 -15.36 7.97 21.93
CA PRO A 52 -15.22 7.71 20.49
C PRO A 52 -13.87 7.05 20.15
N LEU A 53 -13.81 6.29 19.05
CA LEU A 53 -12.53 5.77 18.55
C LEU A 53 -11.81 6.89 17.79
N THR A 54 -11.08 7.70 18.53
CA THR A 54 -10.21 8.77 18.05
C THR A 54 -8.85 8.64 18.72
N ILE A 55 -7.80 8.48 17.91
CA ILE A 55 -6.41 8.34 18.37
C ILE A 55 -5.65 9.60 17.99
N THR A 56 -4.90 10.15 18.95
CA THR A 56 -4.19 11.43 18.79
C THR A 56 -2.72 11.33 19.14
N ARG A 57 -1.91 12.21 18.55
CA ARG A 57 -0.50 12.43 18.85
C ARG A 57 -0.31 13.82 19.47
N GLY A 58 0.42 13.91 20.61
CA GLY A 58 0.74 15.20 21.22
C GLY A 58 -0.48 16.04 21.63
N GLY A 59 -1.56 15.39 22.00
CA GLY A 59 -2.76 16.00 22.59
C GLY A 59 -3.84 16.42 21.59
N ASN A 60 -3.50 16.97 20.41
CA ASN A 60 -4.53 17.52 19.50
C ASN A 60 -4.38 17.09 18.02
N HIS A 61 -3.30 16.42 17.64
CA HIS A 61 -3.15 15.97 16.27
C HIS A 61 -3.81 14.61 16.10
N VAL A 62 -4.94 14.57 15.41
CA VAL A 62 -5.67 13.32 15.10
C VAL A 62 -4.85 12.47 14.13
N THR A 63 -4.55 11.24 14.52
CA THR A 63 -3.85 10.25 13.69
C THR A 63 -4.79 9.21 13.11
N PHE A 64 -5.88 8.91 13.82
CA PHE A 64 -6.95 8.03 13.37
C PHE A 64 -8.26 8.44 14.02
N ASP A 65 -9.36 8.45 13.24
CA ASP A 65 -10.68 8.83 13.73
C ASP A 65 -11.77 8.06 12.99
N LEU A 66 -12.37 7.10 13.68
CA LEU A 66 -13.45 6.28 13.13
C LEU A 66 -14.83 6.91 13.35
N SER A 67 -14.97 7.93 14.21
CA SER A 67 -16.24 8.63 14.42
C SER A 67 -16.77 9.31 13.16
N GLN A 68 -15.88 9.63 12.21
CA GLN A 68 -16.23 10.21 10.90
C GLN A 68 -17.00 9.24 9.99
N PHE A 69 -17.11 7.96 10.35
CA PHE A 69 -17.78 6.91 9.56
C PHE A 69 -19.18 6.56 10.09
N GLU A 70 -19.72 7.32 11.03
CA GLU A 70 -21.10 7.14 11.53
C GLU A 70 -22.17 7.24 10.43
N PHE A 71 -21.87 7.85 9.28
CA PHE A 71 -22.77 7.92 8.12
C PHE A 71 -22.97 6.58 7.42
N LEU A 72 -22.14 5.55 7.68
CA LEU A 72 -22.24 4.21 7.07
C LEU A 72 -23.42 3.39 7.66
N GLN A 73 -24.60 3.99 7.73
CA GLN A 73 -25.83 3.38 8.23
C GLN A 73 -26.73 2.98 7.05
N ASP A 74 -27.72 2.15 7.33
CA ASP A 74 -28.79 1.80 6.41
C ASP A 74 -28.33 1.25 5.04
N GLN A 75 -29.13 1.51 4.02
CA GLN A 75 -28.87 1.09 2.65
C GLN A 75 -27.85 1.98 1.95
N ALA A 76 -27.16 1.40 0.97
CA ALA A 76 -26.21 2.13 0.15
C ALA A 76 -26.88 3.32 -0.57
N PRO A 77 -26.29 4.52 -0.50
CA PRO A 77 -26.76 5.65 -1.30
C PRO A 77 -26.45 5.45 -2.80
N ASP A 78 -27.15 6.11 -3.68
CA ASP A 78 -26.97 6.02 -5.14
C ASP A 78 -25.54 6.27 -5.63
N THR A 79 -24.74 6.97 -4.81
CA THR A 79 -23.35 7.35 -5.10
C THR A 79 -22.31 6.35 -4.60
N VAL A 80 -22.73 5.16 -4.14
CA VAL A 80 -21.84 4.09 -3.71
C VAL A 80 -22.32 2.75 -4.22
N ASN A 81 -21.42 1.96 -4.77
CA ASN A 81 -21.70 0.57 -5.12
C ASN A 81 -22.18 -0.18 -3.87
N PRO A 82 -23.33 -0.87 -3.89
CA PRO A 82 -23.91 -1.49 -2.70
C PRO A 82 -23.07 -2.61 -2.10
N SER A 83 -22.29 -3.32 -2.91
CA SER A 83 -21.35 -4.34 -2.43
C SER A 83 -20.20 -3.69 -1.66
N LEU A 84 -19.62 -2.58 -2.16
CA LEU A 84 -18.61 -1.82 -1.45
C LEU A 84 -19.15 -1.20 -0.16
N TRP A 85 -20.41 -0.71 -0.17
CA TRP A 85 -21.06 -0.17 1.02
C TRP A 85 -21.17 -1.21 2.14
N ARG A 86 -21.56 -2.44 1.78
CA ARG A 86 -21.58 -3.58 2.71
C ARG A 86 -20.21 -3.83 3.34
N GLN A 87 -19.15 -3.81 2.54
CA GLN A 87 -17.78 -3.98 3.05
C GLN A 87 -17.34 -2.80 3.92
N ALA A 88 -17.72 -1.57 3.54
CA ALA A 88 -17.41 -0.38 4.35
C ALA A 88 -18.08 -0.44 5.74
N GLN A 89 -19.35 -0.89 5.80
CA GLN A 89 -20.04 -1.11 7.08
C GLN A 89 -19.33 -2.16 7.94
N LEU A 90 -18.92 -3.29 7.35
CA LEU A 90 -18.19 -4.34 8.05
C LEU A 90 -16.85 -3.82 8.61
N ASN A 91 -16.10 -3.05 7.82
CA ASN A 91 -14.82 -2.50 8.21
C ASN A 91 -14.92 -1.41 9.29
N ALA A 92 -16.00 -0.62 9.32
CA ALA A 92 -16.13 0.51 10.22
C ALA A 92 -16.87 0.17 11.53
N HIS A 93 -17.88 -0.72 11.50
CA HIS A 93 -18.73 -0.97 12.66
C HIS A 93 -18.23 -2.07 13.59
N HIS A 94 -17.28 -2.91 13.15
CA HIS A 94 -16.73 -3.99 13.95
C HIS A 94 -15.31 -3.66 14.41
N HIS A 95 -15.18 -2.60 15.22
CA HIS A 95 -13.91 -2.10 15.74
C HIS A 95 -13.72 -2.41 17.23
N GLY A 96 -12.46 -2.59 17.67
CA GLY A 96 -12.12 -2.84 19.07
C GLY A 96 -11.36 -4.15 19.30
N LEU A 97 -11.35 -4.59 20.55
CA LEU A 97 -10.75 -5.82 21.02
C LEU A 97 -11.75 -6.98 20.94
N TYR A 98 -11.31 -8.08 20.35
CA TYR A 98 -12.09 -9.30 20.15
C TYR A 98 -11.33 -10.53 20.62
N GLU A 99 -12.01 -11.47 21.29
CA GLU A 99 -11.50 -12.79 21.56
C GLU A 99 -11.74 -13.69 20.33
N VAL A 100 -10.66 -14.16 19.73
CA VAL A 100 -10.69 -15.16 18.65
C VAL A 100 -10.98 -16.55 19.25
N CYS A 101 -10.21 -16.88 20.29
CA CYS A 101 -10.45 -17.99 21.22
C CYS A 101 -9.67 -17.66 22.52
N PRO A 102 -9.90 -18.40 23.63
CA PRO A 102 -9.23 -18.11 24.90
C PRO A 102 -7.71 -18.02 24.77
N GLY A 103 -7.14 -16.85 25.07
CA GLY A 103 -5.71 -16.54 24.98
C GLY A 103 -5.23 -16.04 23.61
N LEU A 104 -6.11 -15.93 22.61
CA LEU A 104 -5.82 -15.34 21.30
C LEU A 104 -6.82 -14.22 21.00
N TYR A 105 -6.33 -13.02 20.81
CA TYR A 105 -7.13 -11.82 20.66
C TYR A 105 -6.73 -11.01 19.41
N GLN A 106 -7.64 -10.19 18.89
CA GLN A 106 -7.37 -9.21 17.83
C GLN A 106 -7.92 -7.84 18.20
N VAL A 107 -7.13 -6.81 17.96
CA VAL A 107 -7.63 -5.43 17.89
C VAL A 107 -7.83 -5.09 16.42
N ARG A 108 -9.08 -4.79 16.05
CA ARG A 108 -9.52 -4.53 14.68
C ARG A 108 -9.97 -3.10 14.51
N SER A 109 -9.74 -2.55 13.31
CA SER A 109 -10.17 -1.20 12.89
C SER A 109 -9.64 -0.07 13.79
N PHE A 110 -8.44 -0.23 14.36
CA PHE A 110 -7.63 0.84 14.93
C PHE A 110 -6.63 1.40 13.91
N ASP A 111 -6.59 0.75 12.78
CA ASP A 111 -5.83 1.07 11.57
C ASP A 111 -6.45 0.31 10.39
N ILE A 112 -5.77 0.29 9.24
CA ILE A 112 -6.13 -0.52 8.08
C ILE A 112 -5.96 -2.02 8.35
N ALA A 113 -4.91 -2.41 9.10
CA ALA A 113 -4.61 -3.78 9.51
C ALA A 113 -5.14 -4.11 10.91
N ASN A 114 -5.05 -5.37 11.31
CA ASN A 114 -5.34 -5.87 12.65
C ASN A 114 -4.04 -6.08 13.43
N MET A 115 -4.05 -5.79 14.73
CA MET A 115 -3.02 -6.25 15.65
C MET A 115 -3.51 -7.50 16.39
N THR A 116 -2.82 -8.63 16.22
CA THR A 116 -3.13 -9.85 16.97
C THR A 116 -2.27 -9.92 18.23
N ILE A 117 -2.89 -10.33 19.35
CA ILE A 117 -2.29 -10.37 20.68
C ILE A 117 -2.49 -11.78 21.25
N ILE A 118 -1.39 -12.46 21.61
CA ILE A 118 -1.42 -13.79 22.20
C ILE A 118 -0.98 -13.74 23.65
N GLU A 119 -1.72 -14.43 24.51
CA GLU A 119 -1.37 -14.61 25.92
C GLU A 119 -0.29 -15.67 26.05
N GLY A 120 0.97 -15.21 26.28
CA GLY A 120 2.10 -16.07 26.62
C GLY A 120 2.14 -16.40 28.12
N ASP A 121 3.17 -17.14 28.52
CA ASP A 121 3.36 -17.53 29.92
C ASP A 121 3.63 -16.32 30.84
N THR A 122 4.36 -15.31 30.35
CA THR A 122 4.81 -14.16 31.15
C THR A 122 4.31 -12.81 30.62
N GLY A 123 3.90 -12.71 29.35
CA GLY A 123 3.50 -11.45 28.72
C GLY A 123 2.66 -11.61 27.48
N TRP A 124 2.73 -10.61 26.61
CA TRP A 124 2.04 -10.56 25.33
C TRP A 124 2.99 -10.85 24.17
N VAL A 125 2.63 -11.75 23.29
CA VAL A 125 3.23 -11.88 21.96
C VAL A 125 2.36 -11.07 21.00
N ILE A 126 2.95 -10.07 20.34
CA ILE A 126 2.26 -9.16 19.42
C ILE A 126 2.57 -9.57 17.98
N ILE A 127 1.52 -9.68 17.15
CA ILE A 127 1.64 -9.94 15.72
C ILE A 127 1.12 -8.70 14.99
N ASP A 128 1.91 -8.17 14.07
CA ASP A 128 1.61 -7.03 13.20
C ASP A 128 1.18 -5.77 13.97
N PRO A 129 2.12 -5.01 14.52
CA PRO A 129 1.82 -3.84 15.36
C PRO A 129 1.38 -2.60 14.56
N LEU A 130 0.55 -2.74 13.52
CA LEU A 130 -0.12 -1.68 12.77
C LEU A 130 0.84 -0.71 12.04
N THR A 131 0.28 0.35 11.42
CA THR A 131 1.04 1.36 10.64
C THR A 131 1.69 2.42 11.54
N SER A 132 1.05 2.81 12.65
CA SER A 132 1.55 3.90 13.50
C SER A 132 1.71 3.51 14.95
N SER A 133 2.74 4.10 15.57
CA SER A 133 3.03 3.89 17.00
C SER A 133 1.86 4.32 17.90
N GLU A 134 1.11 5.33 17.52
CA GLU A 134 -0.05 5.80 18.27
C GLU A 134 -1.20 4.78 18.22
N SER A 135 -1.47 4.19 17.04
CA SER A 135 -2.50 3.16 16.89
C SER A 135 -2.13 1.87 17.62
N SER A 136 -0.88 1.41 17.50
CA SER A 136 -0.43 0.19 18.17
C SER A 136 -0.38 0.34 19.69
N ALA A 137 0.06 1.51 20.21
CA ALA A 137 0.01 1.81 21.64
C ALA A 137 -1.42 1.86 22.17
N ALA A 138 -2.36 2.45 21.42
CA ALA A 138 -3.78 2.49 21.80
C ALA A 138 -4.40 1.08 21.81
N ALA A 139 -4.04 0.24 20.83
CA ALA A 139 -4.48 -1.15 20.75
C ALA A 139 -3.97 -1.99 21.93
N LEU A 140 -2.68 -1.88 22.26
CA LEU A 140 -2.08 -2.55 23.42
C LEU A 140 -2.70 -2.06 24.74
N ALA A 141 -2.91 -0.75 24.89
CA ALA A 141 -3.55 -0.17 26.06
C ALA A 141 -5.00 -0.67 26.25
N LEU A 142 -5.75 -0.83 25.14
CA LEU A 142 -7.10 -1.41 25.18
C LEU A 142 -7.07 -2.87 25.66
N ALA A 143 -6.13 -3.67 25.15
CA ALA A 143 -5.95 -5.05 25.59
C ALA A 143 -5.59 -5.11 27.07
N ASN A 144 -4.60 -4.35 27.53
CA ASN A 144 -4.19 -4.28 28.93
C ASN A 144 -5.34 -3.85 29.86
N LYS A 145 -6.17 -2.91 29.42
CA LYS A 145 -7.35 -2.46 30.19
C LYS A 145 -8.37 -3.58 30.45
N HIS A 146 -8.61 -4.44 29.47
CA HIS A 146 -9.66 -5.46 29.54
C HIS A 146 -9.16 -6.84 30.01
N LEU A 147 -7.90 -7.17 29.69
CA LEU A 147 -7.33 -8.51 29.93
C LEU A 147 -6.30 -8.53 31.08
N GLY A 148 -5.90 -7.36 31.58
CA GLY A 148 -4.84 -7.21 32.59
C GLY A 148 -3.52 -6.75 31.96
N GLU A 149 -2.78 -5.92 32.67
CA GLU A 149 -1.51 -5.37 32.22
C GLU A 149 -0.42 -6.45 32.21
N ARG A 150 0.25 -6.60 31.06
CA ARG A 150 1.37 -7.53 30.85
C ARG A 150 2.45 -6.86 29.99
N PRO A 151 3.73 -7.20 30.18
CA PRO A 151 4.80 -6.75 29.27
C PRO A 151 4.66 -7.41 27.90
N VAL A 152 5.22 -6.78 26.86
CA VAL A 152 5.42 -7.41 25.56
C VAL A 152 6.67 -8.28 25.64
N THR A 153 6.57 -9.54 25.26
CA THR A 153 7.65 -10.54 25.32
C THR A 153 8.17 -10.97 23.96
N ALA A 154 7.40 -10.77 22.90
CA ALA A 154 7.85 -10.98 21.52
C ALA A 154 7.01 -10.16 20.55
N VAL A 155 7.59 -9.88 19.36
CA VAL A 155 6.88 -9.29 18.21
C VAL A 155 7.10 -10.17 16.99
N VAL A 156 6.06 -10.36 16.17
CA VAL A 156 6.11 -11.10 14.91
C VAL A 156 5.59 -10.17 13.80
N HIS A 157 6.38 -9.98 12.76
CA HIS A 157 5.95 -9.31 11.52
C HIS A 157 5.67 -10.37 10.48
N THR A 158 4.41 -10.46 10.02
CA THR A 158 4.00 -11.49 9.05
C THR A 158 4.63 -11.28 7.69
N HIS A 159 4.79 -10.02 7.27
CA HIS A 159 5.33 -9.66 5.96
C HIS A 159 5.85 -8.21 5.92
N SER A 160 6.41 -7.83 4.77
CA SER A 160 7.19 -6.60 4.59
C SER A 160 6.38 -5.32 4.31
N HIS A 161 5.06 -5.31 4.43
CA HIS A 161 4.27 -4.08 4.25
C HIS A 161 4.18 -3.25 5.53
N ALA A 162 4.15 -1.92 5.35
CA ALA A 162 4.29 -0.95 6.45
C ALA A 162 3.16 -1.00 7.49
N ASP A 163 1.97 -1.40 7.12
CA ASP A 163 0.82 -1.51 8.01
C ASP A 163 0.89 -2.72 8.96
N HIS A 164 1.93 -3.55 8.84
CA HIS A 164 2.20 -4.70 9.70
C HIS A 164 3.42 -4.53 10.60
N PHE A 165 4.26 -3.51 10.34
CA PHE A 165 5.46 -3.31 11.16
C PHE A 165 5.70 -1.87 11.62
N ALA A 166 5.19 -0.86 10.90
CA ALA A 166 5.67 0.51 11.12
C ALA A 166 5.20 1.14 12.45
N GLY A 167 4.22 0.54 13.12
CA GLY A 167 3.79 0.90 14.47
C GLY A 167 4.56 0.24 15.60
N VAL A 168 5.59 -0.57 15.34
CA VAL A 168 6.30 -1.38 16.33
C VAL A 168 6.82 -0.60 17.55
N LEU A 169 7.22 0.66 17.38
CA LEU A 169 7.68 1.52 18.48
C LEU A 169 6.55 1.99 19.41
N GLY A 170 5.30 1.64 19.12
CA GLY A 170 4.18 1.81 20.04
C GLY A 170 4.02 0.66 21.04
N VAL A 171 4.67 -0.48 20.80
CA VAL A 171 4.55 -1.68 21.66
C VAL A 171 5.86 -2.10 22.31
N ILE A 172 7.02 -1.80 21.70
CA ILE A 172 8.38 -2.01 22.25
C ILE A 172 9.24 -0.77 22.05
N THR A 173 10.34 -0.66 22.80
CA THR A 173 11.33 0.39 22.56
C THR A 173 12.42 -0.07 21.60
N GLN A 174 13.12 0.88 20.97
CA GLN A 174 14.29 0.57 20.15
C GLN A 174 15.39 -0.16 20.94
N GLU A 175 15.54 0.16 22.24
CA GLU A 175 16.52 -0.49 23.12
C GLU A 175 16.15 -1.95 23.38
N ASP A 176 14.86 -2.27 23.54
CA ASP A 176 14.40 -3.66 23.75
C ASP A 176 14.77 -4.54 22.57
N ALA A 177 14.57 -4.03 21.37
CA ALA A 177 14.92 -4.74 20.14
C ALA A 177 16.45 -4.88 19.97
N ASN A 178 17.19 -3.78 20.09
CA ASN A 178 18.65 -3.76 19.91
C ASN A 178 19.40 -4.62 20.93
N SER A 179 18.87 -4.75 22.14
CA SER A 179 19.47 -5.58 23.20
C SER A 179 19.20 -7.09 23.04
N GLY A 180 18.30 -7.47 22.12
CA GLY A 180 17.84 -8.85 21.93
C GLY A 180 16.96 -9.37 23.09
N ARG A 181 16.52 -8.49 24.01
CA ARG A 181 15.64 -8.89 25.11
C ARG A 181 14.27 -9.35 24.62
N ILE A 182 13.77 -8.71 23.56
CA ILE A 182 12.51 -9.03 22.92
C ILE A 182 12.83 -9.58 21.53
N PRO A 183 12.54 -10.85 21.23
CA PRO A 183 12.61 -11.38 19.89
C PRO A 183 11.63 -10.63 18.98
N VAL A 184 12.15 -10.17 17.83
CA VAL A 184 11.39 -9.60 16.74
C VAL A 184 11.55 -10.53 15.55
N VAL A 185 10.54 -11.35 15.31
CA VAL A 185 10.53 -12.40 14.31
C VAL A 185 9.99 -11.86 12.99
N ALA A 186 10.66 -12.18 11.88
CA ALA A 186 10.20 -11.79 10.54
C ALA A 186 10.63 -12.82 9.48
N PRO A 187 10.03 -12.82 8.28
CA PRO A 187 10.46 -13.69 7.18
C PRO A 187 11.80 -13.27 6.62
N LEU A 188 12.46 -14.21 5.94
CA LEU A 188 13.64 -13.97 5.12
C LEU A 188 13.44 -12.76 4.20
N ASP A 189 14.48 -11.96 3.97
CA ASP A 189 14.49 -10.75 3.13
C ASP A 189 13.57 -9.60 3.62
N PHE A 190 12.96 -9.71 4.81
CA PHE A 190 12.04 -8.69 5.34
C PHE A 190 12.62 -7.28 5.31
N VAL A 191 13.87 -7.09 5.75
CA VAL A 191 14.50 -5.76 5.84
C VAL A 191 14.70 -5.17 4.44
N GLU A 192 15.20 -5.96 3.51
CA GLU A 192 15.44 -5.51 2.14
C GLU A 192 14.14 -5.13 1.45
N GLU A 193 13.13 -5.99 1.52
CA GLU A 193 11.86 -5.79 0.82
C GLU A 193 11.02 -4.66 1.43
N SER A 194 11.00 -4.52 2.76
CA SER A 194 10.34 -3.39 3.43
C SER A 194 10.90 -2.03 3.00
N LEU A 195 12.20 -1.97 2.71
CA LEU A 195 12.88 -0.73 2.36
C LEU A 195 12.91 -0.47 0.85
N ASN A 196 13.09 -1.50 0.02
CA ASN A 196 13.11 -1.36 -1.43
C ASN A 196 11.81 -0.75 -1.96
N GLU A 197 10.68 -1.23 -1.51
CA GLU A 197 9.38 -0.72 -1.91
C GLU A 197 9.16 0.73 -1.47
N ASN A 198 9.48 1.04 -0.22
CA ASN A 198 9.16 2.34 0.38
C ASN A 198 10.22 3.42 0.17
N VAL A 199 11.44 3.08 -0.26
CA VAL A 199 12.57 4.01 -0.36
C VAL A 199 12.88 4.39 -1.80
N LEU A 200 13.17 3.43 -2.68
CA LEU A 200 13.68 3.73 -4.04
C LEU A 200 12.64 4.42 -4.92
N ALA A 201 11.42 3.91 -4.95
CA ALA A 201 10.28 4.51 -5.64
C ALA A 201 9.29 5.21 -4.68
N GLY A 202 9.68 5.39 -3.42
CA GLY A 202 8.80 5.83 -2.34
C GLY A 202 8.12 7.17 -2.59
N ASN A 203 8.76 8.12 -3.29
CA ASN A 203 8.15 9.40 -3.59
C ASN A 203 6.93 9.27 -4.51
N VAL A 204 7.07 8.54 -5.62
CA VAL A 204 5.97 8.32 -6.58
C VAL A 204 4.91 7.39 -6.01
N MET A 205 5.31 6.35 -5.28
CA MET A 205 4.38 5.43 -4.62
C MET A 205 3.53 6.14 -3.56
N ASN A 206 4.13 6.98 -2.72
CA ASN A 206 3.41 7.78 -1.73
C ASN A 206 2.38 8.72 -2.37
N ARG A 207 2.73 9.39 -3.47
CA ARG A 207 1.79 10.25 -4.19
C ARG A 207 0.61 9.45 -4.74
N ARG A 208 0.86 8.26 -5.31
CA ARG A 208 -0.18 7.35 -5.81
C ARG A 208 -0.99 6.72 -4.68
N ALA A 209 -0.35 6.44 -3.53
CA ALA A 209 -1.02 5.94 -2.33
C ALA A 209 -2.07 6.93 -1.80
N THR A 210 -1.86 8.26 -1.91
CA THR A 210 -2.88 9.24 -1.53
C THR A 210 -4.17 9.09 -2.33
N TYR A 211 -4.07 8.67 -3.58
CA TYR A 211 -5.20 8.34 -4.44
C TYR A 211 -5.82 6.99 -4.05
N MET A 212 -5.00 5.95 -3.93
CA MET A 212 -5.45 4.59 -3.67
C MET A 212 -6.20 4.48 -2.34
N TYR A 213 -5.66 5.08 -1.29
CA TYR A 213 -6.27 5.04 0.05
C TYR A 213 -7.26 6.18 0.30
N GLY A 214 -7.46 7.07 -0.67
CA GLY A 214 -8.46 8.13 -0.57
C GLY A 214 -8.20 9.18 0.51
N ASN A 215 -6.96 9.35 0.97
CA ASN A 215 -6.60 10.23 2.10
C ASN A 215 -6.87 11.72 1.85
N LEU A 216 -7.12 12.10 0.59
CA LEU A 216 -7.50 13.47 0.19
C LEU A 216 -9.02 13.69 0.21
N LEU A 217 -9.79 12.62 0.29
CA LEU A 217 -11.24 12.67 0.23
C LEU A 217 -11.82 12.84 1.63
N LYS A 218 -12.84 13.66 1.75
CA LYS A 218 -13.63 13.73 2.98
C LYS A 218 -14.49 12.48 3.12
N PRO A 219 -14.62 11.89 4.32
CA PRO A 219 -15.58 10.82 4.57
C PRO A 219 -17.00 11.22 4.19
N GLY A 220 -17.71 10.33 3.50
CA GLY A 220 -19.10 10.58 3.07
C GLY A 220 -19.48 9.86 1.78
N ALA A 221 -20.76 9.84 1.48
CA ALA A 221 -21.34 9.10 0.36
C ALA A 221 -20.81 9.51 -1.04
N LYS A 222 -20.37 10.76 -1.22
CA LYS A 222 -19.73 11.25 -2.44
C LYS A 222 -18.20 11.33 -2.34
N GLY A 223 -17.63 10.87 -1.23
CA GLY A 223 -16.20 10.90 -0.93
C GLY A 223 -15.68 9.53 -0.53
N PHE A 224 -14.87 9.53 0.52
CA PHE A 224 -14.25 8.34 1.07
C PHE A 224 -15.26 7.49 1.88
N VAL A 225 -15.26 6.18 1.67
CA VAL A 225 -16.11 5.25 2.42
C VAL A 225 -15.30 4.14 3.09
N THR A 226 -14.22 3.68 2.48
CA THR A 226 -13.33 2.62 2.99
C THR A 226 -12.08 2.51 2.13
N THR A 227 -11.06 1.83 2.61
CA THR A 227 -9.92 1.39 1.80
C THR A 227 -10.19 0.05 1.08
N GLY A 228 -11.27 -0.64 1.44
CA GLY A 228 -11.61 -1.99 0.95
C GLY A 228 -11.10 -3.08 1.88
N LEU A 229 -9.83 -3.01 2.26
CA LEU A 229 -9.19 -3.99 3.14
C LEU A 229 -9.23 -3.60 4.63
N GLY A 230 -9.67 -2.39 4.93
CA GLY A 230 -9.87 -1.85 6.26
C GLY A 230 -10.68 -0.56 6.23
N ALA A 231 -10.99 0.01 7.38
CA ALA A 231 -11.79 1.22 7.46
C ALA A 231 -11.03 2.43 6.88
N ALA A 232 -9.86 2.72 7.43
CA ALA A 232 -8.99 3.84 7.04
C ALA A 232 -7.54 3.56 7.44
N LEU A 233 -6.60 4.28 6.82
CA LEU A 233 -5.18 4.24 7.16
C LEU A 233 -4.87 5.23 8.28
N SER A 234 -4.14 4.79 9.30
CA SER A 234 -3.63 5.67 10.36
C SER A 234 -2.52 6.60 9.83
N MET A 235 -2.57 7.87 10.26
CA MET A 235 -1.67 8.95 9.83
C MET A 235 -0.71 9.38 10.96
N GLY A 236 -0.27 8.42 11.77
CA GLY A 236 0.60 8.64 12.92
C GLY A 236 2.10 8.56 12.61
N THR A 237 2.87 8.33 13.67
CA THR A 237 4.33 8.19 13.61
C THR A 237 4.70 6.77 13.19
N THR A 238 5.52 6.65 12.15
CA THR A 238 6.04 5.36 11.69
C THR A 238 7.45 5.11 12.22
N GLY A 239 7.77 3.87 12.55
CA GLY A 239 9.07 3.41 12.99
C GLY A 239 9.53 2.18 12.20
N PHE A 240 10.78 1.79 12.44
CA PHE A 240 11.33 0.55 11.90
C PHE A 240 12.29 -0.04 12.93
N VAL A 241 12.13 -1.33 13.21
CA VAL A 241 13.02 -2.12 14.05
C VAL A 241 13.56 -3.25 13.19
N ILE A 242 14.89 -3.41 13.17
CA ILE A 242 15.51 -4.54 12.47
C ILE A 242 15.18 -5.82 13.23
N PRO A 243 14.53 -6.82 12.58
CA PRO A 243 14.28 -8.11 13.21
C PRO A 243 15.57 -8.79 13.66
N ASN A 244 15.51 -9.48 14.78
CA ASN A 244 16.65 -10.20 15.37
C ASN A 244 16.46 -11.73 15.37
N ASP A 245 15.34 -12.22 14.83
CA ASP A 245 15.04 -13.64 14.59
C ASP A 245 14.37 -13.78 13.22
N ILE A 246 15.04 -14.46 12.30
CA ILE A 246 14.58 -14.63 10.92
C ILE A 246 14.13 -16.08 10.71
N VAL A 247 12.95 -16.24 10.10
CA VAL A 247 12.43 -17.52 9.62
C VAL A 247 12.80 -17.65 8.15
N GLU A 248 13.52 -18.71 7.81
CA GLU A 248 14.12 -18.90 6.48
C GLU A 248 13.41 -19.99 5.66
N GLU A 249 12.87 -21.01 6.33
CA GLU A 249 12.32 -22.20 5.66
C GLU A 249 10.96 -22.62 6.21
N THR A 250 10.14 -23.21 5.34
CA THR A 250 8.90 -23.90 5.74
C THR A 250 9.21 -25.07 6.67
N GLY A 251 8.45 -25.17 7.76
CA GLY A 251 8.60 -26.21 8.78
C GLY A 251 9.45 -25.78 9.97
N GLU A 252 10.02 -24.60 9.96
CA GLU A 252 10.67 -24.05 11.15
C GLU A 252 9.67 -23.81 12.26
N ILE A 253 10.14 -24.00 13.49
CA ILE A 253 9.36 -23.81 14.72
C ILE A 253 10.05 -22.79 15.61
N ARG A 254 9.27 -21.88 16.19
CA ARG A 254 9.72 -21.01 17.28
C ARG A 254 8.79 -21.18 18.48
N VAL A 255 9.37 -21.05 19.66
CA VAL A 255 8.60 -20.97 20.90
C VAL A 255 8.80 -19.58 21.49
N LEU A 256 7.76 -18.75 21.45
CA LEU A 256 7.76 -17.38 21.92
C LEU A 256 6.89 -17.31 23.19
N ASP A 257 7.52 -17.04 24.32
CA ASP A 257 6.86 -16.97 25.64
C ASP A 257 5.89 -18.16 25.91
N GLY A 258 6.36 -19.39 25.63
CA GLY A 258 5.61 -20.63 25.82
C GLY A 258 4.61 -20.97 24.71
N ILE A 259 4.51 -20.15 23.67
CA ILE A 259 3.63 -20.39 22.52
C ILE A 259 4.44 -20.93 21.35
N GLU A 260 4.05 -22.09 20.82
CA GLU A 260 4.65 -22.71 19.64
C GLU A 260 4.04 -22.12 18.35
N PHE A 261 4.92 -21.77 17.39
CA PHE A 261 4.62 -21.28 16.05
C PHE A 261 5.24 -22.25 15.03
N GLU A 262 4.45 -22.83 14.15
CA GLU A 262 4.90 -23.63 13.01
C GLU A 262 4.79 -22.78 11.74
N PHE A 263 5.90 -22.45 11.10
CA PHE A 263 5.94 -21.51 9.97
C PHE A 263 5.88 -22.22 8.62
N GLN A 264 5.22 -21.56 7.66
CA GLN A 264 5.29 -21.84 6.23
C GLN A 264 5.70 -20.55 5.52
N MET A 265 6.79 -20.60 4.74
CA MET A 265 7.22 -19.48 3.91
C MET A 265 6.30 -19.34 2.70
N THR A 266 5.85 -18.11 2.43
CA THR A 266 4.91 -17.79 1.34
C THR A 266 5.43 -16.64 0.45
N MET A 267 6.73 -16.65 0.22
CA MET A 267 7.45 -15.61 -0.52
C MET A 267 6.85 -15.33 -1.89
N GLY A 268 6.74 -14.03 -2.24
CA GLY A 268 6.29 -13.59 -3.57
C GLY A 268 4.79 -13.77 -3.83
N THR A 269 4.00 -13.97 -2.79
CA THR A 269 2.54 -14.00 -2.84
C THR A 269 1.96 -12.60 -2.70
N GLU A 270 1.43 -12.22 -1.53
CA GLU A 270 0.95 -10.87 -1.25
C GLU A 270 2.13 -9.90 -1.10
N ALA A 271 3.18 -10.31 -0.40
CA ALA A 271 4.43 -9.57 -0.27
C ALA A 271 5.64 -10.38 -0.77
N PRO A 272 6.74 -9.72 -1.15
CA PRO A 272 7.98 -10.42 -1.50
C PRO A 272 8.52 -11.25 -0.36
N ALA A 273 8.51 -10.71 0.87
CA ALA A 273 8.90 -11.37 2.11
C ALA A 273 7.67 -11.59 2.97
N GLU A 274 7.22 -12.83 3.08
CA GLU A 274 5.99 -13.21 3.78
C GLU A 274 6.04 -14.64 4.28
N PHE A 275 5.41 -14.90 5.43
CA PHE A 275 5.11 -16.23 5.94
C PHE A 275 3.70 -16.28 6.56
N VAL A 276 3.16 -17.48 6.61
CA VAL A 276 2.00 -17.85 7.43
C VAL A 276 2.46 -18.77 8.56
N PHE A 277 1.65 -18.93 9.61
CA PHE A 277 2.01 -19.82 10.71
C PHE A 277 0.79 -20.44 11.40
N PHE A 278 0.98 -21.65 11.86
CA PHE A 278 0.01 -22.38 12.65
C PHE A 278 0.37 -22.33 14.14
N LEU A 279 -0.64 -22.17 14.98
CA LEU A 279 -0.55 -22.15 16.43
C LEU A 279 -1.22 -23.41 17.01
N PRO A 280 -0.45 -24.48 17.30
CA PRO A 280 -1.03 -25.77 17.73
C PRO A 280 -1.89 -25.68 18.99
N LYS A 281 -1.47 -24.86 19.97
CA LYS A 281 -2.21 -24.61 21.23
C LYS A 281 -3.65 -24.15 20.97
N PHE A 282 -3.85 -23.32 19.96
CA PHE A 282 -5.14 -22.70 19.63
C PHE A 282 -5.84 -23.37 18.45
N LYS A 283 -5.18 -24.31 17.77
CA LYS A 283 -5.60 -24.86 16.48
C LYS A 283 -5.97 -23.75 15.49
N ALA A 284 -5.19 -22.68 15.48
CA ALA A 284 -5.43 -21.47 14.72
C ALA A 284 -4.32 -21.25 13.69
N LEU A 285 -4.71 -20.99 12.44
CA LEU A 285 -3.82 -20.68 11.33
C LEU A 285 -3.90 -19.18 11.01
N CYS A 286 -2.78 -18.50 11.17
CA CYS A 286 -2.61 -17.13 10.65
C CYS A 286 -2.22 -17.20 9.18
N MET A 287 -3.06 -16.65 8.33
CA MET A 287 -2.81 -16.60 6.88
C MET A 287 -2.19 -15.28 6.43
N SER A 288 -1.56 -14.54 7.34
CA SER A 288 -0.95 -13.24 7.00
C SER A 288 -1.92 -12.37 6.21
N GLU A 289 -1.59 -11.95 5.00
CA GLU A 289 -2.52 -11.25 4.11
C GLU A 289 -2.90 -12.07 2.86
N ILE A 290 -2.39 -13.32 2.73
CA ILE A 290 -2.63 -14.14 1.52
C ILE A 290 -4.07 -14.64 1.39
N THR A 291 -4.86 -14.66 2.46
CA THR A 291 -6.32 -14.87 2.42
C THR A 291 -7.02 -13.84 3.29
N SER A 292 -7.63 -12.85 2.67
CA SER A 292 -8.42 -11.80 3.31
C SER A 292 -9.84 -11.77 2.71
N HIS A 293 -10.81 -11.10 3.38
CA HIS A 293 -12.21 -11.10 2.92
C HIS A 293 -12.44 -10.15 1.72
N HIS A 294 -11.60 -10.28 0.70
CA HIS A 294 -11.66 -9.58 -0.59
C HIS A 294 -10.78 -10.27 -1.64
N LEU A 295 -10.96 -9.94 -2.92
CA LEU A 295 -9.93 -10.18 -3.93
C LEU A 295 -8.80 -9.17 -3.72
N HIS A 296 -7.60 -9.67 -3.44
CA HIS A 296 -6.42 -8.81 -3.29
C HIS A 296 -5.81 -8.41 -4.64
N ASN A 297 -4.99 -7.36 -4.63
CA ASN A 297 -4.25 -6.90 -5.81
C ASN A 297 -3.12 -7.89 -6.17
N VAL A 298 -3.12 -8.39 -7.40
CA VAL A 298 -1.93 -9.00 -8.03
C VAL A 298 -0.95 -7.91 -8.48
N TYR A 299 -1.47 -6.74 -8.83
CA TYR A 299 -0.73 -5.50 -9.01
C TYR A 299 -1.44 -4.36 -8.28
N THR A 300 -0.75 -3.73 -7.34
CA THR A 300 -1.33 -2.63 -6.57
C THR A 300 -1.25 -1.31 -7.33
N PRO A 301 -2.36 -0.53 -7.44
CA PRO A 301 -2.35 0.73 -8.20
C PRO A 301 -1.39 1.81 -7.65
N ARG A 302 -1.00 1.78 -6.37
CA ARG A 302 0.03 2.68 -5.83
C ARG A 302 1.41 2.44 -6.47
N GLY A 303 1.66 1.23 -6.90
CA GLY A 303 2.91 0.75 -7.46
C GLY A 303 3.57 -0.29 -6.55
N ALA A 304 3.94 -1.40 -7.14
CA ALA A 304 4.76 -2.47 -6.57
C ALA A 304 5.19 -3.39 -7.72
N GLN A 305 6.05 -4.35 -7.43
CA GLN A 305 6.31 -5.45 -8.36
C GLN A 305 5.02 -6.25 -8.58
N VAL A 306 4.86 -6.81 -9.79
CA VAL A 306 3.71 -7.68 -10.09
C VAL A 306 3.88 -9.00 -9.33
N ARG A 307 2.90 -9.33 -8.51
CA ARG A 307 2.84 -10.56 -7.70
C ARG A 307 2.55 -11.79 -8.57
N ASP A 308 2.79 -12.97 -8.03
CA ASP A 308 2.57 -14.23 -8.73
C ASP A 308 1.27 -14.89 -8.31
N ALA A 309 0.21 -14.73 -9.11
CA ALA A 309 -1.09 -15.32 -8.83
C ALA A 309 -1.07 -16.86 -8.81
N LEU A 310 -0.16 -17.51 -9.58
CA LEU A 310 -0.01 -18.97 -9.56
C LEU A 310 0.69 -19.44 -8.29
N ALA A 311 1.80 -18.79 -7.92
CA ALA A 311 2.48 -19.06 -6.66
C ALA A 311 1.54 -18.81 -5.46
N TRP A 312 0.77 -17.71 -5.49
CA TRP A 312 -0.21 -17.39 -4.46
C TRP A 312 -1.22 -18.53 -4.27
N ALA A 313 -1.81 -19.02 -5.36
CA ALA A 313 -2.72 -20.16 -5.30
C ALA A 313 -2.03 -21.43 -4.76
N ALA A 314 -0.79 -21.69 -5.17
CA ALA A 314 -0.03 -22.86 -4.70
C ALA A 314 0.28 -22.78 -3.20
N GLN A 315 0.64 -21.61 -2.69
CA GLN A 315 0.93 -21.42 -1.27
C GLN A 315 -0.32 -21.58 -0.38
N ILE A 316 -1.48 -21.10 -0.83
CA ILE A 316 -2.74 -21.38 -0.11
C ILE A 316 -3.04 -22.88 -0.10
N ASP A 317 -2.84 -23.57 -1.21
CA ASP A 317 -3.05 -25.02 -1.29
C ASP A 317 -2.11 -25.79 -0.34
N GLU A 318 -0.83 -25.39 -0.29
CA GLU A 318 0.16 -25.94 0.64
C GLU A 318 -0.25 -25.69 2.11
N SER A 319 -0.77 -24.51 2.46
CA SER A 319 -1.28 -24.22 3.81
C SER A 319 -2.41 -25.18 4.20
N VAL A 320 -3.33 -25.48 3.27
CA VAL A 320 -4.40 -26.45 3.51
C VAL A 320 -3.85 -27.87 3.66
N GLN A 321 -2.82 -28.25 2.89
CA GLN A 321 -2.19 -29.57 3.02
C GLN A 321 -1.44 -29.73 4.35
N LEU A 322 -0.70 -28.70 4.80
CA LEU A 322 0.09 -28.74 6.03
C LEU A 322 -0.79 -28.69 7.30
N PHE A 323 -1.82 -27.86 7.29
CA PHE A 323 -2.54 -27.48 8.50
C PHE A 323 -4.04 -27.80 8.48
N GLY A 324 -4.64 -28.10 7.32
CA GLY A 324 -6.08 -28.24 7.14
C GLY A 324 -6.73 -29.30 8.03
N ASP A 325 -6.05 -30.40 8.33
CA ASP A 325 -6.57 -31.45 9.23
C ASP A 325 -6.50 -31.09 10.73
N ARG A 326 -5.70 -30.05 11.08
CA ARG A 326 -5.41 -29.65 12.46
C ARG A 326 -6.07 -28.35 12.87
N LEU A 327 -6.40 -27.47 11.92
CA LEU A 327 -6.96 -26.16 12.21
C LEU A 327 -8.45 -26.24 12.58
N GLU A 328 -8.86 -25.33 13.46
CA GLU A 328 -10.26 -25.05 13.79
C GLU A 328 -10.61 -23.58 13.53
N ILE A 329 -9.59 -22.71 13.39
CA ILE A 329 -9.73 -21.27 13.18
C ILE A 329 -8.74 -20.84 12.12
N GLN A 330 -9.21 -20.07 11.12
CA GLN A 330 -8.36 -19.27 10.24
C GLN A 330 -8.53 -17.81 10.62
N PHE A 331 -7.42 -17.07 10.71
CA PHE A 331 -7.41 -15.62 10.89
C PHE A 331 -6.32 -14.98 10.02
N ALA A 332 -6.40 -13.67 9.85
CA ALA A 332 -5.51 -12.93 8.98
C ALA A 332 -5.17 -11.55 9.59
N SER A 333 -4.23 -10.87 8.97
CA SER A 333 -3.79 -9.53 9.36
C SER A 333 -4.81 -8.44 9.02
N HIS A 334 -5.89 -8.79 8.29
CA HIS A 334 -7.04 -7.94 7.99
C HIS A 334 -8.35 -8.67 8.26
N HIS A 335 -9.41 -7.90 8.49
CA HIS A 335 -10.79 -8.37 8.68
C HIS A 335 -10.98 -9.27 9.89
N TRP A 336 -11.83 -10.27 9.82
CA TRP A 336 -12.29 -11.13 10.91
C TRP A 336 -11.96 -12.60 10.64
N PRO A 337 -11.81 -13.42 11.70
CA PRO A 337 -11.53 -14.84 11.56
C PRO A 337 -12.71 -15.64 11.01
N ILE A 338 -12.40 -16.88 10.60
CA ILE A 338 -13.37 -17.92 10.26
C ILE A 338 -13.20 -19.09 11.24
N TRP A 339 -14.29 -19.51 11.83
CA TRP A 339 -14.33 -20.61 12.78
C TRP A 339 -14.97 -21.87 12.18
N GLY A 340 -14.45 -23.02 12.58
CA GLY A 340 -14.81 -24.32 12.08
C GLY A 340 -13.92 -24.74 10.91
N ARG A 341 -13.30 -25.91 11.05
CA ARG A 341 -12.35 -26.45 10.08
C ARG A 341 -12.90 -26.48 8.65
N GLU A 342 -14.12 -26.98 8.47
CA GLU A 342 -14.73 -27.09 7.15
C GLU A 342 -14.90 -25.72 6.50
N ASN A 343 -15.43 -24.74 7.26
CA ASN A 343 -15.63 -23.37 6.77
C ASN A 343 -14.30 -22.70 6.42
N ALA A 344 -13.28 -22.87 7.28
CA ALA A 344 -11.96 -22.26 7.07
C ALA A 344 -11.25 -22.86 5.85
N CYS A 345 -11.29 -24.18 5.69
CA CYS A 345 -10.73 -24.85 4.52
C CYS A 345 -11.50 -24.47 3.24
N GLU A 346 -12.84 -24.45 3.26
CA GLU A 346 -13.64 -24.04 2.09
C GLU A 346 -13.29 -22.60 1.68
N TYR A 347 -13.20 -21.68 2.63
CA TYR A 347 -12.83 -20.30 2.39
C TYR A 347 -11.45 -20.18 1.72
N MET A 348 -10.43 -20.86 2.29
CA MET A 348 -9.08 -20.85 1.72
C MET A 348 -9.05 -21.47 0.32
N LEU A 349 -9.75 -22.55 0.08
CA LEU A 349 -9.83 -23.19 -1.23
C LEU A 349 -10.53 -22.30 -2.28
N LYS A 350 -11.55 -21.53 -1.89
CA LYS A 350 -12.18 -20.54 -2.78
C LYS A 350 -11.25 -19.38 -3.11
N GLN A 351 -10.44 -18.90 -2.17
CA GLN A 351 -9.40 -17.90 -2.41
C GLN A 351 -8.30 -18.46 -3.33
N ARG A 352 -7.83 -19.68 -3.11
CA ARG A 352 -6.91 -20.39 -4.01
C ARG A 352 -7.44 -20.42 -5.45
N ASP A 353 -8.67 -20.88 -5.62
CA ASP A 353 -9.30 -21.06 -6.92
C ASP A 353 -9.54 -19.72 -7.61
N LEU A 354 -9.79 -18.65 -6.86
CA LEU A 354 -9.93 -17.28 -7.37
C LEU A 354 -8.64 -16.83 -8.09
N TYR A 355 -7.48 -16.89 -7.42
CA TYR A 355 -6.20 -16.48 -8.03
C TYR A 355 -5.80 -17.40 -9.18
N LYS A 356 -5.99 -18.71 -9.01
CA LYS A 356 -5.71 -19.67 -10.07
C LYS A 356 -6.60 -19.48 -11.29
N PHE A 357 -7.88 -19.21 -11.11
CA PHE A 357 -8.80 -18.94 -12.21
C PHE A 357 -8.39 -17.69 -13.00
N ILE A 358 -8.09 -16.59 -12.32
CA ILE A 358 -7.62 -15.35 -12.96
C ILE A 358 -6.35 -15.61 -13.76
N HIS A 359 -5.37 -16.31 -13.17
CA HIS A 359 -4.14 -16.69 -13.82
C HIS A 359 -4.38 -17.52 -15.08
N ASP A 360 -5.05 -18.66 -14.94
CA ASP A 360 -5.21 -19.64 -16.00
C ASP A 360 -6.06 -19.07 -17.17
N GLN A 361 -7.15 -18.34 -16.87
CA GLN A 361 -7.98 -17.76 -17.91
C GLN A 361 -7.29 -16.60 -18.62
N THR A 362 -6.48 -15.82 -17.92
CA THR A 362 -5.65 -14.79 -18.56
C THR A 362 -4.70 -15.41 -19.58
N LEU A 363 -3.94 -16.42 -19.20
CA LEU A 363 -2.98 -17.07 -20.10
C LEU A 363 -3.67 -17.84 -21.23
N ARG A 364 -4.80 -18.47 -20.96
CA ARG A 364 -5.60 -19.12 -22.00
C ARG A 364 -6.00 -18.14 -23.10
N LEU A 365 -6.46 -16.93 -22.73
CA LEU A 365 -6.85 -15.91 -23.68
C LEU A 365 -5.64 -15.26 -24.36
N ALA A 366 -4.54 -15.01 -23.63
CA ALA A 366 -3.29 -14.51 -24.21
C ALA A 366 -2.75 -15.45 -25.30
N ASN A 367 -2.78 -16.77 -25.05
CA ASN A 367 -2.38 -17.79 -26.03
C ASN A 367 -3.30 -17.87 -27.25
N THR A 368 -4.48 -17.25 -27.23
CA THR A 368 -5.33 -17.07 -28.42
C THR A 368 -5.11 -15.75 -29.15
N GLY A 369 -4.11 -14.96 -28.72
CA GLY A 369 -3.73 -13.70 -29.33
C GLY A 369 -4.43 -12.45 -28.74
N SER A 370 -5.20 -12.58 -27.66
CA SER A 370 -5.84 -11.42 -27.00
C SER A 370 -4.80 -10.59 -26.25
N ASN A 371 -4.89 -9.26 -26.34
CA ASN A 371 -4.09 -8.34 -25.55
C ASN A 371 -4.66 -8.16 -24.13
N LYS A 372 -3.94 -7.42 -23.28
CA LYS A 372 -4.30 -7.27 -21.87
C LYS A 372 -5.63 -6.54 -21.63
N GLU A 373 -6.01 -5.61 -22.51
CA GLU A 373 -7.28 -4.87 -22.44
C GLU A 373 -8.45 -5.80 -22.81
N GLU A 374 -8.33 -6.57 -23.89
CA GLU A 374 -9.34 -7.54 -24.33
C GLU A 374 -9.53 -8.67 -23.32
N ILE A 375 -8.44 -9.15 -22.72
CA ILE A 375 -8.47 -10.18 -21.69
C ILE A 375 -9.24 -9.70 -20.45
N ALA A 376 -8.96 -8.48 -19.99
CA ALA A 376 -9.59 -7.91 -18.81
C ALA A 376 -11.12 -7.78 -18.94
N GLU A 377 -11.64 -7.56 -20.16
CA GLU A 377 -13.10 -7.54 -20.45
C GLU A 377 -13.72 -8.95 -20.49
N ARG A 378 -12.92 -9.96 -20.79
CA ARG A 378 -13.40 -11.33 -21.05
C ARG A 378 -13.28 -12.27 -19.85
N VAL A 379 -12.36 -12.02 -18.93
CA VAL A 379 -12.23 -12.84 -17.72
C VAL A 379 -13.36 -12.49 -16.76
N LYS A 380 -14.26 -13.44 -16.55
CA LYS A 380 -15.41 -13.34 -15.64
C LYS A 380 -15.39 -14.52 -14.69
N LEU A 381 -15.52 -14.27 -13.39
CA LEU A 381 -15.60 -15.35 -12.40
C LEU A 381 -16.86 -16.18 -12.61
N PRO A 382 -16.81 -17.50 -12.41
CA PRO A 382 -18.02 -18.32 -12.30
C PRO A 382 -18.79 -17.94 -11.04
N ASP A 383 -20.11 -18.17 -11.02
CA ASP A 383 -20.99 -17.81 -9.90
C ASP A 383 -20.50 -18.40 -8.56
N SER A 384 -19.93 -19.61 -8.59
CA SER A 384 -19.37 -20.27 -7.40
C SER A 384 -18.22 -19.52 -6.72
N LEU A 385 -17.54 -18.63 -7.45
CA LEU A 385 -16.49 -17.73 -6.94
C LEU A 385 -16.98 -16.30 -6.84
N GLY A 386 -17.72 -15.82 -7.86
CA GLY A 386 -18.13 -14.43 -7.98
C GLY A 386 -19.23 -14.01 -7.00
N HIS A 387 -20.05 -14.94 -6.50
CA HIS A 387 -21.06 -14.66 -5.50
C HIS A 387 -20.56 -14.73 -4.05
N GLU A 388 -19.32 -15.17 -3.82
CA GLU A 388 -18.71 -15.11 -2.48
C GLU A 388 -18.23 -13.68 -2.19
N PHE A 389 -18.73 -13.08 -1.11
CA PHE A 389 -18.32 -11.71 -0.74
C PHE A 389 -16.82 -11.61 -0.43
N SER A 390 -16.20 -12.68 0.05
CA SER A 390 -14.74 -12.74 0.26
C SER A 390 -13.92 -12.74 -1.04
N ASN A 391 -14.54 -12.94 -2.19
CA ASN A 391 -13.89 -12.94 -3.50
C ASN A 391 -14.20 -11.70 -4.33
N ARG A 392 -14.93 -10.73 -3.73
CA ARG A 392 -15.35 -9.50 -4.44
C ARG A 392 -14.20 -8.52 -4.60
N ASP A 393 -14.37 -7.64 -5.57
CA ASP A 393 -13.39 -6.67 -6.05
C ASP A 393 -13.15 -5.50 -5.06
N TYR A 394 -13.27 -5.71 -3.74
CA TYR A 394 -13.20 -4.62 -2.76
C TYR A 394 -11.86 -3.90 -2.72
N TYR A 395 -10.75 -4.58 -3.07
CA TYR A 395 -9.41 -4.04 -3.08
C TYR A 395 -8.71 -4.23 -4.43
N GLY A 396 -8.37 -5.46 -4.83
CA GLY A 396 -8.06 -5.81 -6.21
C GLY A 396 -9.32 -5.86 -7.07
N THR A 397 -9.14 -6.05 -8.37
CA THR A 397 -10.24 -6.34 -9.29
C THR A 397 -9.85 -7.46 -10.25
N VAL A 398 -10.82 -8.26 -10.67
CA VAL A 398 -10.58 -9.28 -11.71
C VAL A 398 -9.99 -8.64 -12.97
N HIS A 399 -10.52 -7.48 -13.36
CA HIS A 399 -10.06 -6.71 -14.52
C HIS A 399 -8.59 -6.29 -14.39
N HIS A 400 -8.20 -5.70 -13.24
CA HIS A 400 -6.83 -5.21 -13.04
C HIS A 400 -5.84 -6.37 -12.86
N ASN A 401 -6.26 -7.41 -12.12
CA ASN A 401 -5.43 -8.58 -11.85
C ASN A 401 -5.16 -9.41 -13.12
N SER A 402 -6.13 -9.52 -14.04
CA SER A 402 -5.91 -10.15 -15.36
C SER A 402 -4.86 -9.41 -16.17
N ARG A 403 -4.90 -8.06 -16.18
CA ARG A 403 -3.85 -7.26 -16.82
C ARG A 403 -2.49 -7.46 -16.15
N ALA A 404 -2.48 -7.60 -14.82
CA ALA A 404 -1.27 -7.84 -14.06
C ALA A 404 -0.63 -9.20 -14.39
N VAL A 405 -1.41 -10.27 -14.46
CA VAL A 405 -0.93 -11.59 -14.89
C VAL A 405 -0.35 -11.52 -16.32
N TYR A 406 -1.03 -10.84 -17.24
CA TYR A 406 -0.48 -10.62 -18.58
C TYR A 406 0.88 -9.92 -18.53
N VAL A 407 0.99 -8.83 -17.77
CA VAL A 407 2.23 -8.06 -17.64
C VAL A 407 3.37 -8.88 -17.02
N LYS A 408 3.06 -9.76 -16.06
CA LYS A 408 4.07 -10.64 -15.44
C LYS A 408 4.74 -11.55 -16.46
N TYR A 409 4.00 -12.08 -17.43
CA TYR A 409 4.51 -13.03 -18.42
C TYR A 409 5.01 -12.36 -19.70
N LEU A 410 4.36 -11.29 -20.15
CA LEU A 410 4.58 -10.69 -21.47
C LEU A 410 5.09 -9.23 -21.42
N GLY A 411 5.15 -8.63 -20.22
CA GLY A 411 5.54 -7.23 -20.04
C GLY A 411 4.43 -6.24 -20.43
N TYR A 412 4.80 -4.96 -20.52
CA TYR A 412 3.84 -3.87 -20.80
C TYR A 412 3.43 -3.79 -22.27
N PHE A 413 4.27 -4.28 -23.18
CA PHE A 413 4.06 -4.19 -24.64
C PHE A 413 3.03 -5.22 -25.10
N ASP A 414 2.05 -4.79 -25.91
CA ASP A 414 0.93 -5.60 -26.38
C ASP A 414 1.21 -6.37 -27.68
N GLY A 415 2.42 -6.22 -28.26
CA GLY A 415 2.83 -6.84 -29.51
C GLY A 415 2.41 -6.06 -30.78
N ASN A 416 1.59 -4.99 -30.66
CA ASN A 416 1.17 -4.19 -31.78
C ASN A 416 2.25 -3.14 -32.14
N PRO A 417 2.79 -3.13 -33.38
CA PRO A 417 3.79 -2.15 -33.80
C PRO A 417 3.37 -0.68 -33.61
N ALA A 418 2.07 -0.38 -33.64
CA ALA A 418 1.55 0.97 -33.43
C ALA A 418 1.80 1.51 -32.02
N THR A 419 1.93 0.63 -31.02
CA THR A 419 2.18 0.98 -29.61
C THR A 419 3.64 0.78 -29.20
N LEU A 420 4.54 0.41 -30.15
CA LEU A 420 5.95 0.16 -29.86
C LEU A 420 6.71 1.43 -29.45
N TYR A 421 6.41 2.55 -30.09
CA TYR A 421 7.06 3.85 -29.85
C TYR A 421 6.02 4.97 -29.80
N PRO A 422 5.20 5.03 -28.72
CA PRO A 422 4.14 6.01 -28.60
C PRO A 422 4.68 7.41 -28.29
N LEU A 423 3.93 8.44 -28.70
CA LEU A 423 4.21 9.81 -28.31
C LEU A 423 3.88 10.01 -26.80
N PRO A 424 4.55 10.97 -26.12
CA PRO A 424 4.19 11.37 -24.76
C PRO A 424 2.71 11.84 -24.67
N PRO A 425 2.05 11.67 -23.49
CA PRO A 425 0.62 11.96 -23.35
C PRO A 425 0.18 13.37 -23.74
N SER A 426 0.98 14.41 -23.45
CA SER A 426 0.67 15.80 -23.83
C SER A 426 0.73 16.02 -25.33
N GLU A 427 1.73 15.43 -26.01
CA GLU A 427 1.86 15.54 -27.47
C GLU A 427 0.77 14.76 -28.19
N VAL A 428 0.52 13.52 -27.81
CA VAL A 428 -0.53 12.71 -28.42
C VAL A 428 -1.90 13.32 -28.16
N GLY A 429 -2.14 13.88 -26.96
CA GLY A 429 -3.37 14.58 -26.62
C GLY A 429 -3.65 15.75 -27.57
N ALA A 430 -2.66 16.63 -27.79
CA ALA A 430 -2.79 17.75 -28.73
C ALA A 430 -3.15 17.29 -30.17
N LYS A 431 -2.54 16.20 -30.64
CA LYS A 431 -2.81 15.65 -31.98
C LYS A 431 -4.22 15.05 -32.09
N TYR A 432 -4.67 14.30 -31.08
CA TYR A 432 -6.04 13.76 -31.06
C TYR A 432 -7.08 14.89 -31.02
N VAL A 433 -6.88 15.89 -30.18
CA VAL A 433 -7.78 17.06 -30.07
C VAL A 433 -7.88 17.78 -31.42
N GLN A 434 -6.75 18.05 -32.07
CA GLN A 434 -6.74 18.65 -33.40
C GLN A 434 -7.49 17.80 -34.42
N PHE A 435 -7.22 16.48 -34.44
CA PHE A 435 -7.84 15.55 -35.39
C PHE A 435 -9.35 15.40 -35.16
N MET A 436 -9.82 15.50 -33.93
CA MET A 436 -11.25 15.41 -33.56
C MET A 436 -12.03 16.74 -33.76
N GLY A 437 -11.37 17.80 -34.20
CA GLY A 437 -12.03 19.08 -34.54
C GLY A 437 -11.89 20.18 -33.48
N GLY A 438 -10.94 20.05 -32.57
CA GLY A 438 -10.65 21.01 -31.49
C GLY A 438 -11.30 20.68 -30.16
N ALA A 439 -10.82 21.34 -29.10
CA ALA A 439 -11.22 21.04 -27.72
C ALA A 439 -12.73 21.15 -27.48
N ASP A 440 -13.36 22.24 -27.94
CA ASP A 440 -14.80 22.45 -27.77
C ASP A 440 -15.63 21.36 -28.48
N SER A 441 -15.23 20.97 -29.70
CA SER A 441 -15.89 19.88 -30.46
C SER A 441 -15.77 18.54 -29.73
N VAL A 442 -14.63 18.26 -29.08
CA VAL A 442 -14.47 17.05 -28.26
C VAL A 442 -15.41 17.07 -27.07
N VAL A 443 -15.49 18.22 -26.35
CA VAL A 443 -16.38 18.37 -25.19
C VAL A 443 -17.85 18.19 -25.57
N GLU A 444 -18.31 18.80 -26.68
CA GLU A 444 -19.69 18.64 -27.16
C GLU A 444 -20.03 17.18 -27.45
N LYS A 445 -19.14 16.45 -28.12
CA LYS A 445 -19.33 15.01 -28.42
C LYS A 445 -19.28 14.17 -27.15
N ALA A 446 -18.35 14.48 -26.26
CA ALA A 446 -18.17 13.79 -24.99
C ALA A 446 -19.39 13.97 -24.07
N ASP A 447 -20.05 15.16 -24.08
CA ASP A 447 -21.28 15.38 -23.33
C ASP A 447 -22.42 14.46 -23.82
N VAL A 448 -22.56 14.27 -25.14
CA VAL A 448 -23.53 13.30 -25.70
C VAL A 448 -23.27 11.89 -25.20
N SER A 449 -22.02 11.45 -25.21
CA SER A 449 -21.63 10.14 -24.68
C SER A 449 -21.82 10.06 -23.14
N PHE A 450 -21.57 11.14 -22.43
CA PHE A 450 -21.83 11.21 -20.98
C PHE A 450 -23.32 11.01 -20.67
N GLN A 451 -24.21 11.70 -21.40
CA GLN A 451 -25.66 11.55 -21.25
C GLN A 451 -26.14 10.11 -21.62
N SER A 452 -25.37 9.39 -22.42
CA SER A 452 -25.62 7.98 -22.77
C SER A 452 -24.98 6.97 -21.81
N GLY A 453 -24.27 7.43 -20.76
CA GLY A 453 -23.63 6.57 -19.75
C GLY A 453 -22.29 5.95 -20.18
N GLU A 454 -21.68 6.40 -21.30
CA GLU A 454 -20.43 5.88 -21.82
C GLU A 454 -19.20 6.47 -21.09
N TYR A 455 -19.21 6.47 -19.76
CA TYR A 455 -18.23 7.20 -18.92
C TYR A 455 -16.77 6.79 -19.16
N ARG A 456 -16.48 5.53 -19.45
CA ARG A 456 -15.12 5.07 -19.77
C ARG A 456 -14.59 5.75 -21.03
N TRP A 457 -15.41 5.85 -22.06
CA TRP A 457 -15.07 6.53 -23.31
C TRP A 457 -14.91 8.04 -23.10
N VAL A 458 -15.83 8.66 -22.34
CA VAL A 458 -15.75 10.09 -22.01
C VAL A 458 -14.45 10.41 -21.25
N ALA A 459 -14.08 9.56 -20.30
CA ALA A 459 -12.81 9.72 -19.56
C ALA A 459 -11.59 9.68 -20.50
N GLU A 460 -11.58 8.77 -21.46
CA GLU A 460 -10.48 8.61 -22.41
C GLU A 460 -10.34 9.84 -23.32
N VAL A 461 -11.41 10.28 -23.96
CA VAL A 461 -11.34 11.40 -24.92
C VAL A 461 -11.08 12.74 -24.24
N LEU A 462 -11.69 13.01 -23.07
CA LEU A 462 -11.46 14.24 -22.33
C LEU A 462 -10.08 14.30 -21.68
N ASN A 463 -9.48 13.14 -21.34
CA ASN A 463 -8.10 13.10 -20.89
C ASN A 463 -7.15 13.68 -21.95
N HIS A 464 -7.40 13.46 -23.25
CA HIS A 464 -6.59 14.08 -24.31
C HIS A 464 -6.71 15.61 -24.30
N VAL A 465 -7.90 16.15 -24.06
CA VAL A 465 -8.10 17.61 -23.97
C VAL A 465 -7.35 18.17 -22.78
N VAL A 466 -7.54 17.59 -21.60
CA VAL A 466 -6.92 18.08 -20.34
C VAL A 466 -5.40 17.94 -20.37
N MET A 467 -4.87 16.85 -20.99
CA MET A 467 -3.41 16.67 -21.15
C MET A 467 -2.80 17.62 -22.16
N SER A 468 -3.58 18.17 -23.11
CA SER A 468 -3.11 19.16 -24.08
C SER A 468 -3.31 20.61 -23.60
N ASP A 469 -4.40 20.88 -22.87
CA ASP A 469 -4.77 22.18 -22.32
C ASP A 469 -5.44 22.01 -20.95
N PRO A 470 -4.65 22.06 -19.86
CA PRO A 470 -5.17 21.91 -18.50
C PRO A 470 -6.01 23.10 -18.03
N GLU A 471 -6.01 24.23 -18.74
CA GLU A 471 -6.86 25.40 -18.42
C GLU A 471 -8.23 25.36 -19.10
N HIS A 472 -8.52 24.36 -19.93
CA HIS A 472 -9.80 24.21 -20.60
C HIS A 472 -10.90 23.81 -19.61
N ILE A 473 -11.57 24.81 -19.02
CA ILE A 473 -12.57 24.64 -17.93
C ILE A 473 -13.68 23.62 -18.28
N PRO A 474 -14.34 23.69 -19.48
CA PRO A 474 -15.41 22.75 -19.79
C PRO A 474 -14.95 21.28 -19.80
N ALA A 475 -13.78 20.98 -20.37
CA ALA A 475 -13.21 19.63 -20.40
C ALA A 475 -12.87 19.12 -19.00
N ARG A 476 -12.24 19.96 -18.16
CA ARG A 476 -11.93 19.61 -16.77
C ARG A 476 -13.18 19.32 -15.95
N SER A 477 -14.21 20.16 -16.10
CA SER A 477 -15.46 19.98 -15.37
C SER A 477 -16.17 18.68 -15.77
N LEU A 478 -16.33 18.41 -17.06
CA LEU A 478 -17.00 17.21 -17.54
C LEU A 478 -16.17 15.94 -17.24
N LEU A 479 -14.83 16.00 -17.28
CA LEU A 479 -13.97 14.89 -16.88
C LEU A 479 -14.09 14.61 -15.38
N ALA A 480 -14.16 15.63 -14.54
CA ALA A 480 -14.41 15.46 -13.10
C ALA A 480 -15.76 14.82 -12.83
N ASP A 481 -16.84 15.31 -13.49
CA ASP A 481 -18.19 14.71 -13.41
C ASP A 481 -18.15 13.22 -13.83
N THR A 482 -17.38 12.91 -14.87
CA THR A 482 -17.21 11.54 -15.39
C THR A 482 -16.49 10.64 -14.39
N TYR A 483 -15.40 11.12 -13.79
CA TYR A 483 -14.68 10.36 -12.75
C TYR A 483 -15.56 10.12 -11.52
N GLU A 484 -16.42 11.05 -11.14
CA GLU A 484 -17.39 10.83 -10.07
C GLU A 484 -18.34 9.67 -10.38
N GLN A 485 -18.91 9.61 -11.59
CA GLN A 485 -19.80 8.51 -11.97
C GLN A 485 -19.07 7.15 -11.96
N LEU A 486 -17.85 7.08 -12.52
CA LEU A 486 -17.02 5.88 -12.48
C LEU A 486 -16.66 5.47 -11.03
N GLY A 487 -16.36 6.43 -10.17
CA GLY A 487 -16.10 6.21 -8.75
C GLY A 487 -17.35 5.69 -8.01
N TYR A 488 -18.52 6.20 -8.32
CA TYR A 488 -19.79 5.77 -7.70
C TYR A 488 -20.20 4.36 -8.10
N GLN A 489 -19.84 3.91 -9.30
CA GLN A 489 -20.08 2.55 -9.80
C GLN A 489 -19.04 1.54 -9.28
N SER A 490 -17.86 2.00 -8.88
CA SER A 490 -16.74 1.11 -8.52
C SER A 490 -17.03 0.30 -7.25
N GLU A 491 -16.94 -1.03 -7.37
CA GLU A 491 -16.93 -1.95 -6.23
C GLU A 491 -15.55 -1.94 -5.53
N SER A 492 -14.46 -1.70 -6.27
CA SER A 492 -13.13 -1.56 -5.71
C SER A 492 -12.97 -0.20 -5.03
N ALA A 493 -12.62 -0.22 -3.74
CA ALA A 493 -12.30 1.00 -3.00
C ALA A 493 -11.10 1.76 -3.62
N PRO A 494 -9.98 1.11 -3.98
CA PRO A 494 -8.90 1.77 -4.72
C PRO A 494 -9.35 2.43 -6.01
N TRP A 495 -10.19 1.79 -6.83
CA TRP A 495 -10.71 2.39 -8.06
C TRP A 495 -11.58 3.60 -7.76
N ARG A 496 -12.53 3.45 -6.83
CA ARG A 496 -13.37 4.57 -6.37
C ARG A 496 -12.49 5.75 -5.92
N ASN A 497 -11.52 5.48 -5.06
CA ASN A 497 -10.66 6.50 -4.50
C ASN A 497 -9.79 7.18 -5.57
N PHE A 498 -9.24 6.42 -6.53
CA PHE A 498 -8.51 6.99 -7.67
C PHE A 498 -9.40 7.92 -8.51
N TYR A 499 -10.59 7.50 -8.87
CA TYR A 499 -11.52 8.34 -9.64
C TYR A 499 -11.93 9.59 -8.87
N LEU A 500 -12.31 9.46 -7.61
CA LEU A 500 -12.76 10.61 -6.82
C LEU A 500 -11.60 11.57 -6.47
N CYS A 501 -10.38 11.07 -6.20
CA CYS A 501 -9.20 11.93 -6.04
C CYS A 501 -8.84 12.62 -7.36
N GLY A 502 -8.99 11.95 -8.50
CA GLY A 502 -8.82 12.55 -9.83
C GLY A 502 -9.82 13.67 -10.08
N ALA A 503 -11.09 13.46 -9.74
CA ALA A 503 -12.13 14.49 -9.81
C ALA A 503 -11.81 15.69 -8.91
N LEU A 504 -11.38 15.42 -7.66
CA LEU A 504 -10.97 16.46 -6.71
C LEU A 504 -9.80 17.30 -7.26
N GLU A 505 -8.75 16.64 -7.79
CA GLU A 505 -7.60 17.35 -8.37
C GLU A 505 -8.00 18.19 -9.57
N LEU A 506 -8.89 17.71 -10.46
CA LEU A 506 -9.41 18.50 -11.57
C LEU A 506 -10.20 19.73 -11.10
N ARG A 507 -10.94 19.63 -9.98
CA ARG A 507 -11.75 20.75 -9.45
C ARG A 507 -10.95 21.75 -8.66
N GLU A 508 -10.11 21.29 -7.73
CA GLU A 508 -9.45 22.09 -6.72
C GLU A 508 -7.97 22.35 -6.99
N GLY A 509 -7.39 21.65 -7.99
CA GLY A 509 -5.95 21.67 -8.25
C GLY A 509 -5.17 20.71 -7.35
N LEU A 510 -3.85 20.90 -7.29
CA LEU A 510 -2.99 20.02 -6.47
C LEU A 510 -3.26 20.24 -4.99
N PRO A 511 -3.63 19.18 -4.25
CA PRO A 511 -3.92 19.30 -2.83
C PRO A 511 -2.66 19.69 -2.04
N GLU A 512 -2.86 20.39 -0.94
CA GLU A 512 -1.83 20.63 0.05
C GLU A 512 -1.76 19.44 1.01
N GLY A 513 -0.55 18.95 1.26
CA GLY A 513 -0.30 17.85 2.22
C GLY A 513 0.48 16.68 1.64
N SER A 514 1.12 15.93 2.52
CA SER A 514 1.83 14.69 2.23
C SER A 514 1.35 13.62 3.21
N VAL A 515 1.06 12.44 2.69
CA VAL A 515 0.55 11.32 3.49
C VAL A 515 1.64 10.75 4.40
N PHE A 516 2.86 10.65 3.91
CA PHE A 516 3.99 10.12 4.69
C PHE A 516 5.17 11.09 4.66
N LYS A 517 5.70 11.40 5.84
CA LYS A 517 7.02 12.03 5.97
C LYS A 517 8.05 10.93 6.24
N ALA A 518 9.26 11.06 5.66
CA ALA A 518 10.38 10.23 6.09
C ALA A 518 10.53 10.41 7.61
N SER A 519 10.40 9.32 8.37
CA SER A 519 10.56 9.39 9.81
C SER A 519 12.03 9.20 10.18
N GLU A 520 12.44 9.84 11.27
CA GLU A 520 13.77 9.62 11.85
C GLU A 520 13.99 8.13 12.19
N GLY A 521 12.92 7.42 12.60
CA GLY A 521 12.97 5.99 12.89
C GLY A 521 13.33 5.14 11.66
N ILE A 522 12.70 5.40 10.51
CA ILE A 522 13.04 4.72 9.24
C ILE A 522 14.47 5.08 8.81
N ALA A 523 14.86 6.35 8.93
CA ALA A 523 16.22 6.79 8.60
C ALA A 523 17.28 6.07 9.45
N ARG A 524 17.04 5.91 10.75
CA ARG A 524 17.95 5.21 11.67
C ARG A 524 18.05 3.71 11.37
N GLY A 525 16.93 3.06 11.08
CA GLY A 525 16.85 1.63 10.77
C GLY A 525 17.33 1.25 9.36
N MET A 526 17.47 2.21 8.43
CA MET A 526 17.82 1.95 7.04
C MET A 526 19.25 1.40 6.92
N PRO A 527 19.50 0.26 6.25
CA PRO A 527 20.85 -0.18 5.89
C PRO A 527 21.56 0.83 5.00
N LEU A 528 22.90 0.89 5.09
CA LEU A 528 23.72 1.81 4.27
C LEU A 528 23.58 1.52 2.77
N GLU A 529 23.44 0.27 2.40
CA GLU A 529 23.20 -0.12 1.01
C GLU A 529 21.97 0.57 0.42
N ASN A 530 20.84 0.56 1.15
CA ASN A 530 19.61 1.23 0.71
C ASN A 530 19.75 2.75 0.67
N LEU A 531 20.52 3.35 1.58
CA LEU A 531 20.87 4.76 1.52
C LEU A 531 21.62 5.11 0.24
N PHE A 532 22.67 4.36 -0.09
CA PHE A 532 23.50 4.63 -1.27
C PHE A 532 22.74 4.33 -2.57
N ARG A 533 21.90 3.32 -2.60
CA ARG A 533 20.96 3.08 -3.71
C ARG A 533 20.00 4.27 -3.89
N LEU A 534 19.45 4.82 -2.80
CA LEU A 534 18.59 6.01 -2.86
C LEU A 534 19.35 7.24 -3.38
N MET A 535 20.59 7.43 -2.95
CA MET A 535 21.45 8.50 -3.48
C MET A 535 21.68 8.33 -4.99
N ALA A 536 21.96 7.12 -5.45
CA ALA A 536 22.13 6.84 -6.88
C ALA A 536 20.88 7.20 -7.70
N VAL A 537 19.69 6.89 -7.20
CA VAL A 537 18.40 7.25 -7.83
C VAL A 537 18.20 8.78 -7.89
N ARG A 538 18.76 9.52 -6.95
CA ARG A 538 18.62 10.98 -6.87
C ARG A 538 19.68 11.74 -7.65
N LEU A 539 20.74 11.08 -8.12
CA LEU A 539 21.82 11.74 -8.85
C LEU A 539 21.32 12.41 -10.12
N ILE A 540 21.71 13.67 -10.35
CA ILE A 540 21.31 14.47 -11.52
C ILE A 540 22.41 14.38 -12.58
N PRO A 541 22.21 13.64 -13.70
CA PRO A 541 23.28 13.34 -14.66
C PRO A 541 23.94 14.59 -15.24
N ASP A 542 23.15 15.60 -15.60
CA ASP A 542 23.67 16.82 -16.23
C ASP A 542 24.57 17.66 -15.29
N VAL A 543 24.33 17.57 -13.97
CA VAL A 543 25.12 18.29 -12.97
C VAL A 543 26.46 17.58 -12.72
N VAL A 544 26.48 16.25 -12.80
CA VAL A 544 27.66 15.42 -12.48
C VAL A 544 28.36 14.86 -13.71
N ALA A 545 28.03 15.35 -14.91
CA ALA A 545 28.57 14.83 -16.19
C ALA A 545 30.09 14.75 -16.25
N GLU A 546 30.79 15.76 -15.67
CA GLU A 546 32.25 15.85 -15.64
C GLU A 546 32.85 15.39 -14.30
N VAL A 547 32.04 14.93 -13.35
CA VAL A 547 32.51 14.45 -12.06
C VAL A 547 33.10 13.05 -12.21
N ASN A 548 34.34 12.90 -11.75
CA ASN A 548 35.03 11.61 -11.65
C ASN A 548 35.72 11.56 -10.28
N MET A 549 35.14 10.87 -9.33
CA MET A 549 35.65 10.83 -7.98
C MET A 549 35.37 9.50 -7.26
N SER A 550 36.18 9.25 -6.22
CA SER A 550 35.97 8.14 -5.29
C SER A 550 35.91 8.67 -3.86
N ILE A 551 34.98 8.13 -3.08
CA ILE A 551 34.77 8.47 -1.67
C ILE A 551 34.88 7.17 -0.85
N ASN A 552 35.82 7.13 0.10
CA ASN A 552 35.84 6.08 1.09
C ASN A 552 35.00 6.50 2.31
N PHE A 553 34.13 5.61 2.77
CA PHE A 553 33.41 5.75 4.03
C PHE A 553 33.90 4.72 5.04
N GLU A 554 34.16 5.17 6.27
CA GLU A 554 34.50 4.36 7.41
C GLU A 554 33.49 4.60 8.52
N MET A 555 32.74 3.56 8.89
CA MET A 555 31.70 3.65 9.92
C MET A 555 32.31 3.42 11.30
N THR A 556 32.12 4.36 12.24
CA THR A 556 32.70 4.26 13.59
C THR A 556 31.88 3.41 14.57
N ASP A 557 30.64 3.10 14.22
CA ASP A 557 29.66 2.36 15.03
C ASP A 557 29.33 0.96 14.46
N LEU A 558 29.80 0.66 13.24
CA LEU A 558 29.65 -0.62 12.56
C LEU A 558 31.02 -1.06 12.05
N ASP A 559 31.23 -2.37 11.94
CA ASP A 559 32.45 -2.93 11.29
C ASP A 559 32.25 -2.97 9.76
N GLU A 560 31.91 -1.79 9.19
CA GLU A 560 31.60 -1.62 7.77
C GLU A 560 32.43 -0.49 7.15
N ASN A 561 32.96 -0.77 5.96
CA ASN A 561 33.60 0.21 5.10
C ASN A 561 32.92 0.21 3.74
N TRP A 562 32.79 1.39 3.11
CA TRP A 562 32.17 1.52 1.81
C TRP A 562 33.01 2.35 0.86
N LEU A 563 33.08 1.92 -0.40
CA LEU A 563 33.59 2.73 -1.50
C LEU A 563 32.45 3.23 -2.34
N LEU A 564 32.31 4.55 -2.50
CA LEU A 564 31.44 5.16 -3.48
C LEU A 564 32.29 5.73 -4.63
N THR A 565 31.83 5.55 -5.87
CA THR A 565 32.36 6.28 -7.02
C THR A 565 31.27 7.00 -7.77
N ILE A 566 31.60 8.17 -8.32
CA ILE A 566 30.78 8.87 -9.30
C ILE A 566 31.62 8.98 -10.56
N GLU A 567 31.23 8.27 -11.60
CA GLU A 567 31.83 8.28 -12.93
C GLU A 567 30.79 7.99 -13.98
N ASN A 568 30.94 8.53 -15.18
CA ASN A 568 29.95 8.41 -16.27
C ASN A 568 28.54 8.85 -15.85
N ALA A 569 28.43 9.81 -14.94
CA ALA A 569 27.19 10.28 -14.32
C ALA A 569 26.42 9.18 -13.56
N VAL A 570 27.09 8.15 -13.06
CA VAL A 570 26.54 7.04 -12.28
C VAL A 570 27.21 6.99 -10.93
N LEU A 571 26.42 6.87 -9.86
CA LEU A 571 26.92 6.58 -8.52
C LEU A 571 26.89 5.07 -8.28
N ASN A 572 28.04 4.50 -7.98
CA ASN A 572 28.17 3.11 -7.55
C ASN A 572 28.65 3.06 -6.09
N ALA A 573 28.21 2.04 -5.36
CA ALA A 573 28.59 1.82 -3.96
C ALA A 573 28.93 0.33 -3.76
N TRP A 574 30.02 0.05 -3.06
CA TRP A 574 30.47 -1.30 -2.75
C TRP A 574 30.80 -1.42 -1.27
N PRO A 575 30.22 -2.39 -0.56
CA PRO A 575 30.62 -2.74 0.79
C PRO A 575 32.03 -3.37 0.79
N ASP A 576 32.71 -3.27 1.89
CA ASP A 576 34.02 -3.90 2.17
C ASP A 576 35.11 -3.55 1.15
N ARG A 577 34.97 -2.40 0.49
CA ARG A 577 35.97 -1.88 -0.46
C ARG A 577 36.41 -0.48 -0.08
N GLN A 578 37.65 -0.18 -0.39
CA GLN A 578 38.21 1.15 -0.29
C GLN A 578 39.20 1.42 -1.43
N ALA A 579 39.19 2.62 -1.98
CA ALA A 579 40.20 3.09 -2.90
C ALA A 579 41.50 3.36 -2.13
N VAL A 580 42.66 2.97 -2.70
CA VAL A 580 43.98 3.20 -2.10
C VAL A 580 44.30 4.71 -1.99
N GLN A 581 43.81 5.48 -2.96
CA GLN A 581 43.92 6.94 -3.01
C GLN A 581 42.54 7.51 -3.36
N PRO A 582 41.64 7.61 -2.38
CA PRO A 582 40.32 8.20 -2.63
C PRO A 582 40.46 9.69 -2.88
N THR A 583 39.51 10.26 -3.66
CA THR A 583 39.37 11.70 -3.77
C THR A 583 39.08 12.32 -2.40
N VAL A 584 38.17 11.67 -1.66
CA VAL A 584 37.78 12.07 -0.31
C VAL A 584 37.60 10.83 0.58
N ALA A 585 37.96 10.95 1.85
CA ALA A 585 37.60 9.95 2.86
C ALA A 585 36.75 10.58 3.97
N ILE A 586 35.69 9.88 4.37
CA ILE A 586 34.68 10.32 5.35
C ILE A 586 34.63 9.25 6.45
N THR A 587 34.85 9.67 7.69
CA THR A 587 34.74 8.80 8.88
C THR A 587 33.68 9.38 9.82
N GLY A 588 32.73 8.56 10.24
CA GLY A 588 31.64 8.98 11.14
C GLY A 588 30.73 7.81 11.51
N SER A 589 29.75 8.05 12.40
CA SER A 589 28.75 7.03 12.69
C SER A 589 27.80 6.82 11.51
N SER A 590 27.35 5.58 11.31
CA SER A 590 26.38 5.24 10.25
C SER A 590 25.12 6.09 10.38
N VAL A 591 24.67 6.35 11.61
CA VAL A 591 23.49 7.16 11.89
C VAL A 591 23.70 8.62 11.46
N ASP A 592 24.82 9.25 11.82
CA ASP A 592 25.10 10.64 11.44
C ASP A 592 25.22 10.79 9.92
N ILE A 593 25.85 9.82 9.24
CA ILE A 593 25.95 9.77 7.77
C ILE A 593 24.56 9.65 7.12
N LYS A 594 23.70 8.74 7.61
CA LYS A 594 22.33 8.59 7.13
C LYS A 594 21.53 9.89 7.30
N MET A 595 21.58 10.50 8.47
CA MET A 595 20.88 11.74 8.79
C MET A 595 21.33 12.90 7.89
N MET A 596 22.63 12.96 7.58
CA MET A 596 23.21 13.95 6.67
C MET A 596 22.65 13.80 5.23
N PHE A 597 22.75 12.60 4.66
CA PHE A 597 22.29 12.37 3.27
C PHE A 597 20.78 12.45 3.09
N LEU A 598 20.01 12.21 4.14
CA LEU A 598 18.56 12.41 4.15
C LEU A 598 18.15 13.87 4.43
N GLY A 599 19.12 14.78 4.62
CA GLY A 599 18.89 16.19 4.86
C GLY A 599 18.30 16.52 6.23
N LEU A 600 18.45 15.60 7.20
CA LEU A 600 17.94 15.77 8.57
C LEU A 600 18.98 16.45 9.49
N THR A 601 20.27 16.45 9.11
CA THR A 601 21.37 17.12 9.81
C THR A 601 22.33 17.71 8.79
N SER A 602 22.90 18.86 9.12
CA SER A 602 23.89 19.54 8.24
C SER A 602 25.26 18.86 8.35
N ALA A 603 25.94 18.65 7.22
CA ALA A 603 27.33 18.18 7.19
C ALA A 603 28.28 19.12 7.97
N LEU A 604 28.06 20.43 7.90
CA LEU A 604 28.87 21.43 8.61
C LEU A 604 28.70 21.30 10.14
N ASP A 605 27.49 21.03 10.62
CA ASP A 605 27.23 20.84 12.05
C ASP A 605 27.88 19.56 12.57
N LEU A 606 27.88 18.49 11.77
CA LEU A 606 28.55 17.22 12.11
C LEU A 606 30.07 17.39 12.13
N ILE A 607 30.66 18.09 11.17
CA ILE A 607 32.10 18.40 11.14
C ILE A 607 32.46 19.30 12.33
N GLY A 608 31.70 20.36 12.57
CA GLY A 608 31.92 21.30 13.68
C GLY A 608 31.83 20.67 15.07
N SER A 609 31.06 19.61 15.22
CA SER A 609 30.90 18.83 16.45
C SER A 609 31.83 17.61 16.54
N ASN A 610 32.78 17.42 15.62
CA ASN A 610 33.68 16.26 15.49
C ASN A 610 32.97 14.90 15.35
N LYS A 611 31.73 14.90 14.87
CA LYS A 611 30.97 13.66 14.56
C LYS A 611 31.26 13.12 13.17
N LEU A 612 31.77 13.98 12.29
CA LEU A 612 32.19 13.64 10.94
C LEU A 612 33.60 14.16 10.69
N VAL A 613 34.49 13.29 10.26
CA VAL A 613 35.87 13.66 9.84
C VAL A 613 35.96 13.49 8.33
N VAL A 614 36.33 14.55 7.63
CA VAL A 614 36.49 14.55 6.17
C VAL A 614 37.96 14.87 5.83
N THR A 615 38.57 14.05 5.00
CA THR A 615 39.99 14.20 4.56
C THR A 615 40.08 14.04 3.03
N GLY A 616 41.21 14.49 2.43
CA GLY A 616 41.42 14.46 0.98
C GLY A 616 41.06 15.80 0.31
N ASP A 617 40.62 15.76 -0.94
CA ASP A 617 40.20 16.95 -1.70
C ASP A 617 38.78 17.36 -1.34
N ILE A 618 38.64 18.03 -0.19
CA ILE A 618 37.33 18.52 0.30
C ILE A 618 36.70 19.51 -0.70
N ALA A 619 37.51 20.21 -1.49
CA ALA A 619 36.99 21.15 -2.48
C ALA A 619 36.18 20.44 -3.59
N SER A 620 36.48 19.19 -3.89
CA SER A 620 35.73 18.38 -4.86
C SER A 620 34.29 18.08 -4.41
N LEU A 621 33.96 18.23 -3.11
CA LEU A 621 32.61 18.12 -2.59
C LEU A 621 31.81 19.44 -2.71
N ALA A 622 32.44 20.49 -3.24
CA ALA A 622 31.72 21.76 -3.44
C ALA A 622 30.54 21.57 -4.39
N GLY A 623 29.36 22.00 -3.98
CA GLY A 623 28.13 21.79 -4.75
C GLY A 623 27.49 20.42 -4.62
N MET A 624 28.00 19.52 -3.80
CA MET A 624 27.45 18.15 -3.64
C MET A 624 25.94 18.13 -3.34
N ASN A 625 25.42 19.14 -2.65
CA ASN A 625 23.97 19.24 -2.40
C ASN A 625 23.16 19.45 -3.70
N GLU A 626 23.78 19.98 -4.75
CA GLU A 626 23.14 20.21 -6.06
C GLU A 626 23.19 18.96 -6.95
N TRP A 627 24.00 17.96 -6.60
CA TRP A 627 24.11 16.72 -7.37
C TRP A 627 22.89 15.82 -7.25
N PHE A 628 22.10 16.02 -6.20
CA PHE A 628 20.99 15.14 -5.86
C PHE A 628 19.65 15.85 -5.97
N ALA A 629 18.75 15.29 -6.77
CA ALA A 629 17.39 15.77 -6.91
C ALA A 629 16.64 15.73 -5.58
N THR A 630 15.85 16.77 -5.34
CA THR A 630 14.85 16.80 -4.27
C THR A 630 13.49 16.51 -4.87
N PHE A 631 12.91 15.36 -4.55
CA PHE A 631 11.64 14.95 -5.10
C PHE A 631 10.47 15.64 -4.40
N SER A 632 9.65 16.36 -5.17
CA SER A 632 8.38 16.88 -4.69
C SER A 632 7.34 15.76 -4.70
N ARG A 633 6.53 15.67 -3.64
CA ARG A 633 5.33 14.82 -3.62
C ARG A 633 4.12 15.52 -4.25
N ARG A 634 4.25 16.78 -4.60
CA ARG A 634 3.21 17.61 -5.22
C ARG A 634 3.41 17.65 -6.74
N PHE A 635 3.18 16.53 -7.41
CA PHE A 635 3.09 16.49 -8.86
C PHE A 635 1.69 16.08 -9.32
N PRO A 636 1.21 16.61 -10.45
CA PRO A 636 -0.11 16.29 -10.98
C PRO A 636 -0.18 14.83 -11.47
N ILE A 637 -1.34 14.19 -11.28
CA ILE A 637 -1.63 12.86 -11.82
C ILE A 637 -2.53 12.95 -13.03
N VAL A 638 -3.54 13.83 -12.99
CA VAL A 638 -4.58 13.93 -14.02
C VAL A 638 -4.38 15.06 -15.02
N THR A 639 -3.29 15.82 -14.88
CA THR A 639 -2.92 16.92 -15.80
C THR A 639 -1.44 16.82 -16.17
N PRO A 640 -0.97 17.56 -17.20
CA PRO A 640 0.43 17.53 -17.63
C PRO A 640 1.39 17.85 -16.49
N ARG A 641 2.48 17.12 -16.44
CA ARG A 641 3.59 17.41 -15.54
C ARG A 641 4.49 18.47 -16.16
N PRO A 642 5.03 19.41 -15.35
CA PRO A 642 6.11 20.25 -15.84
C PRO A 642 7.25 19.35 -16.31
N ILE A 643 7.76 19.59 -17.50
CA ILE A 643 9.03 19.01 -17.93
C ILE A 643 10.08 19.82 -17.16
N GLU A 644 10.53 19.31 -16.02
CA GLU A 644 11.74 19.82 -15.37
C GLU A 644 12.90 19.31 -16.22
N GLY A 645 13.61 20.25 -16.85
CA GLY A 645 14.82 19.97 -17.64
C GLY A 645 15.98 19.56 -16.74
#